data_ab9cf3a7482328ef7298dc3e6e4f7049
#
_entry.id   ab9cf3a7482328ef7298dc3e6e4f7049
#
_cell.length_a   1.000
_cell.length_b   1.000
_cell.length_c   1.000
_cell.angle_alpha   90.00
_cell.angle_beta   90.00
_cell.angle_gamma   90.00
#
_symmetry.space_group_name_H-M   'P 1'
#
loop_
_entity.id
_entity.type
_entity.pdbx_description
1 polymer ?
#
loop_
_entity_poly.entity_id
_entity_poly.type
_entity_poly.pdbx_seq_one_letter_code
_entity_poly.pdbx_strand_id
1 'polypeptide(L)'
;MKKPTKKTGIIVSSIGGVLSAVMIAGTIVAYSYQGLLDVTFQSSDYVASVGEKELCKNVAGEGAVLLKNENEALPLDNDETKLALIGQDSVDFVYGGSGSGSVDTATAPTLKSALEGAGYTINQTLWDFYDTGAGKDYRKKTPDMSGHGPFEVNEVPQSVYTTAVKESLKNDDVGIVVIGRSGGESADLPTSELSTGSYYLQIDQNEKDMLKMACDNFDKVIAIINANNPMELDFLEDETYKNVKAAFWLGGVGQEGMHAIPEILNGTTNPSGRLVDTYAYDSTSAPSFKNLGDYTINNSTVTNGNKYLVYGEGIYVGYKYYETRYEDVVLGNTSGYDYSTSVQFPFGYGLSYTTFEWSDFNVTEKEDAYEVTVKVKNKGDHAGKDVVEIYAQKPYTAGGVENASVELVGFTKTGVIKSRDSEIVKVEVKKKDLVSYDYKTNKTYIINKGDHYLSAGRNAHDALNNILALKGKSTSDGMTEDGDKNFAKMIFNQAEIDATTYSKSEVTGNAITNQFDDVDVNYYEDFTYLSRNDWTGTFPTTFKNGSWTATDKMLADLEFFDVTSDTTDDETINAFTYKSDFKDTTYKLPDVMELPYDDTKWDDLISQMTYTQMTKLIRLGGYATVQVDRIGLPKTIDKDGPSGISGTLVGGESTMAWPAEVVMASTWNAPMIQNLGVWFGEDSIAAGVVGVYGPGADIHRSPYSGRNFEYFSEDSMLSYQMAAHELRGLRSKGVLAYVKHFALNDQETNRYGSAIFANEQAIREIFFKGFEGAIVDGGANAAMAAMNRMGARWVGAHRGAMTNVLRDEWGFEGFVITDQASVPAMFYQDMISGLWAGCDMWLNTNESYWALSAYKEDKTMQYYITRSAKNIVYAIAHTWAVNDAYKTNTDGTISETTSKIFPWRALLWIVDCIIWVSAIGSSAFIWISYKKKPE
;
A
#
# COMPACT_ATOMS: atom_id res chain seq x y z
N MET A 1 17.33 41.88 54.66
CA MET A 1 16.24 41.77 53.65
C MET A 1 14.94 42.19 54.32
N LYS A 2 14.18 43.11 53.70
CA LYS A 2 12.85 43.53 54.19
C LYS A 2 11.93 42.31 54.14
N LYS A 3 11.17 42.08 55.23
CA LYS A 3 10.21 40.98 55.34
C LYS A 3 9.08 41.15 54.31
N PRO A 4 8.70 40.09 53.53
CA PRO A 4 7.61 40.16 52.57
C PRO A 4 6.27 40.51 53.30
N THR A 5 5.49 41.36 52.73
CA THR A 5 4.15 41.70 53.24
C THR A 5 3.19 40.54 53.01
N LYS A 6 2.10 40.44 53.81
CA LYS A 6 1.05 39.43 53.66
C LYS A 6 0.51 39.38 52.19
N LYS A 7 0.42 40.56 51.57
CA LYS A 7 -0.02 40.72 50.17
C LYS A 7 1.01 40.09 49.19
N THR A 8 2.29 40.31 49.42
CA THR A 8 3.39 39.68 48.61
C THR A 8 3.38 38.16 48.78
N GLY A 9 3.15 37.66 49.98
CA GLY A 9 3.05 36.21 50.22
C GLY A 9 1.86 35.56 49.48
N ILE A 10 0.70 36.20 49.49
CA ILE A 10 -0.49 35.72 48.76
C ILE A 10 -0.23 35.72 47.24
N ILE A 11 0.35 36.77 46.69
CA ILE A 11 0.63 36.86 45.25
C ILE A 11 1.62 35.77 44.83
N VAL A 12 2.71 35.62 45.55
CA VAL A 12 3.74 34.61 45.26
C VAL A 12 3.16 33.18 45.34
N SER A 13 2.34 32.91 46.38
CA SER A 13 1.70 31.60 46.53
C SER A 13 0.65 31.34 45.46
N SER A 14 -0.08 32.35 44.99
CA SER A 14 -1.06 32.21 43.90
C SER A 14 -0.36 31.94 42.57
N ILE A 15 0.70 32.67 42.28
CA ILE A 15 1.52 32.43 41.06
C ILE A 15 2.15 31.03 41.12
N GLY A 16 2.76 30.64 42.26
CA GLY A 16 3.34 29.30 42.45
C GLY A 16 2.27 28.21 42.30
N GLY A 17 1.07 28.40 42.85
CA GLY A 17 -0.03 27.46 42.74
C GLY A 17 -0.49 27.26 41.29
N VAL A 18 -0.64 28.36 40.51
CA VAL A 18 -1.02 28.29 39.10
C VAL A 18 0.07 27.62 38.28
N LEU A 19 1.33 27.97 38.46
CA LEU A 19 2.46 27.32 37.78
C LEU A 19 2.53 25.84 38.11
N SER A 20 2.37 25.46 39.37
CA SER A 20 2.37 24.02 39.75
C SER A 20 1.19 23.30 39.12
N ALA A 21 -0.01 23.90 39.06
CA ALA A 21 -1.16 23.27 38.40
C ALA A 21 -0.94 23.06 36.90
N VAL A 22 -0.36 24.05 36.23
CA VAL A 22 -0.02 23.93 34.79
C VAL A 22 1.05 22.84 34.56
N MET A 23 2.07 22.79 35.40
CA MET A 23 3.12 21.78 35.29
C MET A 23 2.58 20.37 35.60
N ILE A 24 1.72 20.23 36.64
CA ILE A 24 1.07 18.93 36.93
C ILE A 24 0.20 18.50 35.76
N ALA A 25 -0.58 19.39 35.16
CA ALA A 25 -1.39 19.08 33.99
C ALA A 25 -0.49 18.64 32.82
N GLY A 26 0.62 19.35 32.56
CA GLY A 26 1.60 18.96 31.55
C GLY A 26 2.22 17.58 31.79
N THR A 27 2.57 17.27 33.03
CA THR A 27 3.08 15.96 33.43
C THR A 27 2.05 14.85 33.21
N ILE A 28 0.79 15.09 33.60
CA ILE A 28 -0.29 14.10 33.37
C ILE A 28 -0.45 13.83 31.87
N VAL A 29 -0.45 14.87 31.04
CA VAL A 29 -0.52 14.72 29.58
C VAL A 29 0.69 13.93 29.07
N ALA A 30 1.91 14.26 29.51
CA ALA A 30 3.12 13.56 29.09
C ALA A 30 3.06 12.06 29.45
N TYR A 31 2.61 11.72 30.64
CA TYR A 31 2.44 10.31 31.03
C TYR A 31 1.31 9.62 30.27
N SER A 32 0.26 10.34 29.86
CA SER A 32 -0.83 9.76 29.07
C SER A 32 -0.41 9.42 27.64
N TYR A 33 0.60 10.10 27.10
CA TYR A 33 1.09 9.92 25.73
C TYR A 33 2.56 9.48 25.64
N GLN A 34 3.06 8.83 26.68
CA GLN A 34 4.49 8.49 26.75
C GLN A 34 4.98 7.63 25.57
N GLY A 35 4.15 6.73 25.02
CA GLY A 35 4.47 5.94 23.84
C GLY A 35 4.76 6.82 22.63
N LEU A 36 3.87 7.77 22.35
CA LEU A 36 4.02 8.74 21.27
C LEU A 36 5.26 9.63 21.47
N LEU A 37 5.49 10.11 22.70
CA LEU A 37 6.67 10.92 23.01
C LEU A 37 7.99 10.16 22.80
N ASP A 38 8.02 8.87 23.10
CA ASP A 38 9.20 8.04 22.83
C ASP A 38 9.51 8.01 21.33
N VAL A 39 8.50 7.89 20.48
CA VAL A 39 8.65 7.90 19.02
C VAL A 39 9.03 9.29 18.49
N THR A 40 8.33 10.33 18.97
CA THR A 40 8.56 11.72 18.54
C THR A 40 9.97 12.21 18.87
N PHE A 41 10.52 11.81 20.03
CA PHE A 41 11.87 12.22 20.47
C PHE A 41 12.92 11.13 20.23
N GLN A 42 12.62 10.12 19.43
CA GLN A 42 13.60 9.17 18.97
C GLN A 42 14.61 9.87 18.05
N SER A 43 15.86 9.54 18.24
CA SER A 43 16.95 9.95 17.35
C SER A 43 17.91 8.78 17.15
N SER A 44 18.48 8.72 15.98
CA SER A 44 19.50 7.74 15.61
C SER A 44 20.69 8.44 14.94
N ASP A 45 21.74 7.68 14.69
CA ASP A 45 22.86 8.11 13.87
C ASP A 45 22.70 7.56 12.41
N TYR A 46 21.48 7.33 11.97
CA TYR A 46 21.20 6.80 10.62
C TYR A 46 21.75 7.71 9.53
N VAL A 47 22.46 7.13 8.61
CA VAL A 47 22.92 7.77 7.37
C VAL A 47 22.82 6.76 6.24
N ALA A 48 22.07 7.08 5.21
CA ALA A 48 21.93 6.22 4.04
C ALA A 48 23.31 5.89 3.42
N SER A 49 23.58 4.61 3.25
CA SER A 49 24.81 4.10 2.65
C SER A 49 24.84 4.35 1.13
N VAL A 50 26.02 4.24 0.54
CA VAL A 50 26.18 4.34 -0.91
C VAL A 50 25.40 3.23 -1.62
N GLY A 51 25.34 2.02 -1.04
CA GLY A 51 24.62 0.88 -1.61
C GLY A 51 23.09 1.07 -1.63
N GLU A 52 22.54 1.66 -0.59
CA GLU A 52 21.13 2.04 -0.51
C GLU A 52 20.75 3.07 -1.57
N LYS A 53 21.54 4.16 -1.66
CA LYS A 53 21.33 5.22 -2.66
C LYS A 53 21.38 4.68 -4.09
N GLU A 54 22.35 3.82 -4.38
CA GLU A 54 22.47 3.18 -5.67
C GLU A 54 21.29 2.25 -5.97
N LEU A 55 20.82 1.47 -4.99
CA LEU A 55 19.66 0.62 -5.18
C LEU A 55 18.38 1.45 -5.38
N CYS A 56 18.17 2.53 -4.63
CA CYS A 56 17.04 3.45 -4.81
C CYS A 56 17.00 4.01 -6.24
N LYS A 57 18.15 4.51 -6.72
CA LYS A 57 18.31 4.97 -8.10
C LYS A 57 17.99 3.86 -9.11
N ASN A 58 18.54 2.66 -8.89
CA ASN A 58 18.35 1.53 -9.80
C ASN A 58 16.90 1.04 -9.84
N VAL A 59 16.19 1.04 -8.71
CA VAL A 59 14.74 0.71 -8.66
C VAL A 59 13.94 1.72 -9.48
N ALA A 60 14.20 3.03 -9.31
CA ALA A 60 13.53 4.06 -10.11
C ALA A 60 13.85 3.91 -11.61
N GLY A 61 15.13 3.68 -11.96
CA GLY A 61 15.54 3.49 -13.36
C GLY A 61 14.96 2.24 -14.00
N GLU A 62 14.91 1.12 -13.26
CA GLU A 62 14.35 -0.14 -13.76
C GLU A 62 12.82 -0.12 -13.78
N GLY A 63 12.19 0.71 -12.93
CA GLY A 63 10.75 0.94 -12.90
C GLY A 63 10.27 1.96 -13.93
N ALA A 64 11.16 2.73 -14.53
CA ALA A 64 10.79 3.67 -15.59
C ALA A 64 10.25 2.93 -16.83
N VAL A 65 9.08 3.34 -17.30
CA VAL A 65 8.39 2.70 -18.42
C VAL A 65 8.48 3.58 -19.66
N LEU A 66 9.20 3.14 -20.67
CA LEU A 66 9.25 3.83 -21.96
C LEU A 66 7.96 3.61 -22.73
N LEU A 67 7.18 4.67 -22.95
CA LEU A 67 5.87 4.63 -23.59
C LEU A 67 5.96 4.90 -25.11
N LYS A 68 6.86 5.76 -25.51
CA LYS A 68 7.06 6.19 -26.89
C LYS A 68 8.52 6.47 -27.15
N ASN A 69 9.05 6.07 -28.32
CA ASN A 69 10.41 6.40 -28.76
C ASN A 69 10.52 6.40 -30.29
N GLU A 70 10.04 7.49 -30.91
CA GLU A 70 10.04 7.63 -32.37
C GLU A 70 11.45 7.94 -32.89
N ASN A 71 11.86 7.20 -33.90
CA ASN A 71 13.15 7.37 -34.59
C ASN A 71 14.35 7.37 -33.64
N GLU A 72 14.29 6.53 -32.58
CA GLU A 72 15.35 6.44 -31.58
C GLU A 72 15.69 7.81 -30.96
N ALA A 73 14.65 8.60 -30.62
CA ALA A 73 14.81 9.91 -30.00
C ALA A 73 15.51 9.85 -28.64
N LEU A 74 15.39 8.74 -27.97
CA LEU A 74 16.17 8.34 -26.80
C LEU A 74 16.95 7.05 -27.12
N PRO A 75 18.17 6.90 -26.59
CA PRO A 75 18.90 7.88 -25.78
C PRO A 75 19.30 9.14 -26.60
N LEU A 76 19.51 10.26 -25.90
CA LEU A 76 19.92 11.52 -26.50
C LEU A 76 21.30 11.37 -27.16
N ASP A 77 21.54 12.09 -28.26
CA ASP A 77 22.84 12.15 -28.90
C ASP A 77 23.86 12.92 -28.03
N ASN A 78 25.13 12.61 -28.17
CA ASN A 78 26.21 13.19 -27.34
C ASN A 78 26.35 14.71 -27.43
N ASP A 79 25.84 15.33 -28.48
CA ASP A 79 25.81 16.78 -28.69
C ASP A 79 24.53 17.45 -28.23
N GLU A 80 23.51 16.71 -27.84
CA GLU A 80 22.24 17.19 -27.26
C GLU A 80 22.41 17.43 -25.76
N THR A 81 23.11 18.46 -25.36
CA THR A 81 23.52 18.71 -23.99
C THR A 81 22.82 19.88 -23.31
N LYS A 82 22.08 20.70 -24.06
CA LYS A 82 21.35 21.85 -23.53
C LYS A 82 19.86 21.55 -23.48
N LEU A 83 19.32 21.56 -22.27
CA LEU A 83 17.97 21.13 -22.02
C LEU A 83 17.10 22.27 -21.47
N ALA A 84 15.90 22.43 -22.05
CA ALA A 84 14.86 23.27 -21.53
C ALA A 84 13.89 22.40 -20.69
N LEU A 85 13.82 22.61 -19.38
CA LEU A 85 12.88 21.94 -18.49
C LEU A 85 11.58 22.73 -18.46
N ILE A 86 10.54 22.18 -19.06
CA ILE A 86 9.27 22.86 -19.34
C ILE A 86 8.15 22.26 -18.48
N GLY A 87 7.29 23.11 -17.94
CA GLY A 87 6.22 22.77 -17.03
C GLY A 87 6.56 23.05 -15.56
N GLN A 88 5.55 23.46 -14.81
CA GLN A 88 5.70 23.72 -13.37
C GLN A 88 6.16 22.46 -12.61
N ASP A 89 5.78 21.26 -13.09
CA ASP A 89 6.19 19.99 -12.48
C ASP A 89 7.70 19.72 -12.64
N SER A 90 8.42 20.43 -13.50
CA SER A 90 9.88 20.33 -13.57
C SER A 90 10.57 20.78 -12.27
N VAL A 91 9.95 21.71 -11.54
CA VAL A 91 10.42 22.20 -10.23
C VAL A 91 9.57 21.70 -9.05
N ASP A 92 8.43 21.08 -9.33
CA ASP A 92 7.50 20.50 -8.37
C ASP A 92 7.28 19.00 -8.63
N PHE A 93 8.38 18.27 -8.75
CA PHE A 93 8.40 16.84 -9.11
C PHE A 93 7.75 15.98 -8.01
N VAL A 94 7.08 14.88 -8.39
CA VAL A 94 6.48 13.92 -7.47
C VAL A 94 7.55 12.91 -7.03
N TYR A 95 7.91 12.93 -5.76
CA TYR A 95 8.86 11.99 -5.15
C TYR A 95 8.17 10.79 -4.49
N GLY A 96 6.91 10.93 -4.12
CA GLY A 96 6.06 9.92 -3.48
C GLY A 96 4.63 10.40 -3.41
N GLY A 97 3.87 9.98 -2.41
CA GLY A 97 2.53 10.52 -2.10
C GLY A 97 2.53 11.39 -0.85
N SER A 98 1.35 11.73 -0.37
CA SER A 98 1.16 12.45 0.90
C SER A 98 0.59 11.52 1.98
N GLY A 99 0.71 11.93 3.24
CA GLY A 99 0.16 11.16 4.37
C GLY A 99 1.16 10.28 5.08
N SER A 100 0.71 9.14 5.59
CA SER A 100 1.54 8.15 6.27
C SER A 100 2.59 7.53 5.34
N GLY A 101 2.29 7.45 4.04
CA GLY A 101 3.22 7.05 2.98
C GLY A 101 4.07 8.19 2.41
N SER A 102 4.10 9.36 3.06
CA SER A 102 4.91 10.48 2.60
C SER A 102 6.40 10.25 2.80
N VAL A 103 7.19 10.83 1.91
CA VAL A 103 8.64 10.75 1.92
C VAL A 103 9.28 12.09 2.32
N ASP A 104 10.41 12.05 3.02
CA ASP A 104 11.18 13.25 3.32
C ASP A 104 12.05 13.62 2.12
N THR A 105 11.70 14.72 1.47
CA THR A 105 12.39 15.22 0.28
C THR A 105 13.40 16.33 0.58
N ALA A 106 13.63 16.68 1.85
CA ALA A 106 14.48 17.82 2.22
C ALA A 106 15.93 17.72 1.68
N THR A 107 16.41 16.50 1.48
CA THR A 107 17.76 16.24 0.94
C THR A 107 17.75 15.62 -0.45
N ALA A 108 16.57 15.43 -1.05
CA ALA A 108 16.45 14.84 -2.38
C ALA A 108 16.98 15.79 -3.46
N PRO A 109 17.67 15.28 -4.50
CA PRO A 109 18.12 16.10 -5.61
C PRO A 109 16.92 16.60 -6.42
N THR A 110 17.00 17.84 -6.90
CA THR A 110 16.05 18.36 -7.90
C THR A 110 16.35 17.78 -9.28
N LEU A 111 15.37 17.80 -10.20
CA LEU A 111 15.59 17.38 -11.59
C LEU A 111 16.76 18.15 -12.22
N LYS A 112 16.81 19.46 -12.00
CA LYS A 112 17.93 20.29 -12.48
C LYS A 112 19.28 19.83 -11.92
N SER A 113 19.37 19.63 -10.60
CA SER A 113 20.65 19.24 -9.97
C SER A 113 21.13 17.86 -10.44
N ALA A 114 20.20 16.91 -10.66
CA ALA A 114 20.54 15.58 -11.16
C ALA A 114 21.07 15.64 -12.61
N LEU A 115 20.42 16.43 -13.48
CA LEU A 115 20.82 16.60 -14.88
C LEU A 115 22.17 17.36 -14.99
N GLU A 116 22.37 18.45 -14.24
CA GLU A 116 23.64 19.17 -14.20
C GLU A 116 24.79 18.30 -13.66
N GLY A 117 24.50 17.47 -12.66
CA GLY A 117 25.44 16.48 -12.13
C GLY A 117 25.88 15.44 -13.15
N ALA A 118 25.06 15.16 -14.13
CA ALA A 118 25.34 14.25 -15.25
C ALA A 118 25.97 14.96 -16.47
N GLY A 119 26.18 16.29 -16.40
CA GLY A 119 26.88 17.07 -17.43
C GLY A 119 25.97 17.82 -18.41
N TYR A 120 24.67 17.82 -18.22
CA TYR A 120 23.73 18.62 -19.01
C TYR A 120 23.77 20.09 -18.59
N THR A 121 23.50 20.97 -19.53
CA THR A 121 23.32 22.41 -19.30
C THR A 121 21.84 22.73 -19.31
N ILE A 122 21.33 23.27 -18.20
CA ILE A 122 19.91 23.59 -18.08
C ILE A 122 19.64 25.06 -18.37
N ASN A 123 18.58 25.36 -19.09
CA ASN A 123 18.12 26.72 -19.34
C ASN A 123 17.79 27.42 -18.01
N GLN A 124 18.75 28.19 -17.51
CA GLN A 124 18.63 28.87 -16.21
C GLN A 124 17.50 29.91 -16.20
N THR A 125 17.26 30.61 -17.32
CA THR A 125 16.19 31.62 -17.41
C THR A 125 14.81 30.97 -17.25
N LEU A 126 14.61 29.79 -17.86
CA LEU A 126 13.37 29.03 -17.74
C LEU A 126 13.22 28.42 -16.35
N TRP A 127 14.29 27.84 -15.79
CA TRP A 127 14.28 27.31 -14.44
C TRP A 127 13.92 28.39 -13.41
N ASP A 128 14.62 29.53 -13.45
CA ASP A 128 14.34 30.66 -12.54
C ASP A 128 12.91 31.20 -12.68
N PHE A 129 12.35 31.14 -13.88
CA PHE A 129 10.97 31.53 -14.11
C PHE A 129 9.99 30.66 -13.32
N TYR A 130 10.18 29.34 -13.33
CA TYR A 130 9.32 28.42 -12.58
C TYR A 130 9.64 28.40 -11.09
N ASP A 131 10.93 28.41 -10.72
CA ASP A 131 11.35 28.21 -9.33
C ASP A 131 11.10 29.44 -8.45
N THR A 132 11.55 30.62 -8.87
CA THR A 132 11.52 31.85 -8.07
C THR A 132 10.86 33.03 -8.76
N GLY A 133 10.62 32.91 -10.07
CA GLY A 133 10.09 33.97 -10.91
C GLY A 133 8.57 34.05 -10.95
N ALA A 134 8.03 34.49 -12.09
CA ALA A 134 6.59 34.71 -12.26
C ALA A 134 5.76 33.40 -12.26
N GLY A 135 6.37 32.27 -12.55
CA GLY A 135 5.76 30.96 -12.50
C GLY A 135 5.72 30.30 -11.11
N LYS A 136 6.41 30.89 -10.11
CA LYS A 136 6.59 30.24 -8.79
C LYS A 136 5.33 29.94 -8.00
N ASP A 137 4.27 30.71 -8.24
CA ASP A 137 3.00 30.54 -7.50
C ASP A 137 2.07 29.49 -8.14
N TYR A 138 2.49 28.97 -9.29
CA TYR A 138 1.83 27.86 -9.98
C TYR A 138 2.46 26.56 -9.55
N ARG A 139 1.78 25.87 -8.64
CA ARG A 139 2.16 24.53 -8.14
C ARG A 139 0.90 23.70 -8.06
N LYS A 140 1.03 22.39 -8.36
CA LYS A 140 -0.08 21.49 -8.11
C LYS A 140 -0.49 21.53 -6.66
N LYS A 141 -1.76 21.30 -6.39
CA LYS A 141 -2.29 21.26 -5.03
C LYS A 141 -3.02 19.94 -4.81
N THR A 142 -2.83 19.38 -3.63
CA THR A 142 -3.54 18.22 -3.14
C THR A 142 -4.15 18.56 -1.78
N PRO A 143 -5.25 17.90 -1.37
CA PRO A 143 -5.79 18.01 -0.03
C PRO A 143 -4.76 17.72 1.06
N ASP A 144 -4.97 18.31 2.22
CA ASP A 144 -4.19 18.02 3.41
C ASP A 144 -4.59 16.64 4.02
N MET A 145 -3.90 16.24 5.08
CA MET A 145 -4.15 14.99 5.81
C MET A 145 -5.56 14.84 6.40
N SER A 146 -6.34 15.91 6.44
CA SER A 146 -7.75 15.89 6.86
C SER A 146 -8.70 15.82 5.66
N GLY A 147 -8.18 15.66 4.44
CA GLY A 147 -8.94 15.69 3.19
C GLY A 147 -9.46 17.08 2.81
N HIS A 148 -8.93 18.14 3.40
CA HIS A 148 -9.33 19.51 3.10
C HIS A 148 -8.39 20.15 2.08
N GLY A 149 -8.98 20.85 1.13
CA GLY A 149 -8.28 21.57 0.07
C GLY A 149 -8.68 21.05 -1.31
N PRO A 150 -8.33 21.77 -2.37
CA PRO A 150 -8.61 21.35 -3.72
C PRO A 150 -7.52 20.44 -4.27
N PHE A 151 -7.87 19.58 -5.23
CA PHE A 151 -6.94 19.12 -6.24
C PHE A 151 -6.85 20.17 -7.36
N GLU A 152 -5.67 20.63 -7.68
CA GLU A 152 -5.41 21.57 -8.79
C GLU A 152 -4.15 21.12 -9.54
N VAL A 153 -4.21 21.07 -10.86
CA VAL A 153 -3.06 20.89 -11.75
C VAL A 153 -2.19 22.13 -11.73
N ASN A 154 -2.82 23.26 -11.91
CA ASN A 154 -2.25 24.61 -11.78
C ASN A 154 -1.01 24.88 -12.66
N GLU A 155 -0.99 24.36 -13.91
CA GLU A 155 0.07 24.68 -14.87
C GLU A 155 0.05 26.15 -15.26
N VAL A 156 1.24 26.71 -15.55
CA VAL A 156 1.45 28.14 -15.82
C VAL A 156 0.80 28.57 -17.13
N PRO A 157 -0.17 29.49 -17.12
CA PRO A 157 -0.79 29.99 -18.36
C PRO A 157 0.22 30.69 -19.28
N GLN A 158 0.04 30.59 -20.58
CA GLN A 158 0.91 31.21 -21.59
C GLN A 158 1.08 32.71 -21.46
N SER A 159 0.09 33.42 -20.87
CA SER A 159 0.13 34.86 -20.62
C SER A 159 1.17 35.29 -19.57
N VAL A 160 1.62 34.38 -18.74
CA VAL A 160 2.62 34.62 -17.67
C VAL A 160 4.05 34.54 -18.22
N TYR A 161 4.28 33.79 -19.30
CA TYR A 161 5.58 33.64 -19.92
C TYR A 161 6.06 34.94 -20.56
N THR A 162 7.17 35.48 -20.04
CA THR A 162 7.77 36.72 -20.56
C THR A 162 8.47 36.48 -21.91
N THR A 163 8.67 37.56 -22.65
CA THR A 163 9.45 37.50 -23.91
C THR A 163 10.83 36.92 -23.67
N ALA A 164 11.50 37.28 -22.57
CA ALA A 164 12.83 36.78 -22.24
C ALA A 164 12.86 35.26 -22.05
N VAL A 165 11.84 34.72 -21.37
CA VAL A 165 11.70 33.26 -21.18
C VAL A 165 11.50 32.56 -22.54
N LYS A 166 10.57 33.06 -23.37
CA LYS A 166 10.29 32.48 -24.72
C LYS A 166 11.51 32.54 -25.63
N GLU A 167 12.26 33.63 -25.60
CA GLU A 167 13.51 33.77 -26.40
C GLU A 167 14.63 32.86 -25.89
N SER A 168 14.68 32.53 -24.59
CA SER A 168 15.72 31.65 -24.04
C SER A 168 15.62 30.22 -24.59
N LEU A 169 14.44 29.74 -24.93
CA LEU A 169 14.21 28.39 -25.49
C LEU A 169 14.98 28.14 -26.78
N LYS A 170 15.27 29.19 -27.55
CA LYS A 170 15.99 29.08 -28.83
C LYS A 170 17.45 28.67 -28.72
N ASN A 171 17.99 28.62 -27.51
CA ASN A 171 19.39 28.29 -27.25
C ASN A 171 19.60 26.84 -26.79
N ASP A 172 18.53 26.10 -26.61
CA ASP A 172 18.54 24.75 -26.11
C ASP A 172 18.36 23.74 -27.26
N ASP A 173 18.84 22.51 -27.04
CA ASP A 173 18.86 21.46 -28.04
C ASP A 173 17.55 20.62 -27.99
N VAL A 174 17.07 20.36 -26.79
CA VAL A 174 15.93 19.49 -26.51
C VAL A 174 14.99 20.09 -25.45
N GLY A 175 13.68 19.97 -25.67
CA GLY A 175 12.65 20.30 -24.69
C GLY A 175 12.29 19.06 -23.84
N ILE A 176 12.41 19.18 -22.52
CA ILE A 176 11.92 18.15 -21.58
C ILE A 176 10.65 18.69 -20.92
N VAL A 177 9.52 18.10 -21.24
CA VAL A 177 8.22 18.45 -20.63
C VAL A 177 7.95 17.50 -19.48
N VAL A 178 7.60 18.03 -18.30
CA VAL A 178 7.21 17.25 -17.14
C VAL A 178 5.72 17.47 -16.86
N ILE A 179 4.96 16.40 -16.77
CA ILE A 179 3.53 16.40 -16.44
C ILE A 179 3.36 15.55 -15.18
N GLY A 180 2.90 16.17 -14.09
CA GLY A 180 2.82 15.55 -12.77
C GLY A 180 1.40 15.43 -12.24
N ARG A 181 1.12 14.31 -11.57
CA ARG A 181 -0.10 14.09 -10.78
C ARG A 181 0.28 13.44 -9.47
N SER A 182 -0.34 13.89 -8.39
CA SER A 182 -0.13 13.34 -7.07
C SER A 182 -1.45 13.02 -6.41
N GLY A 183 -1.51 11.85 -5.78
CA GLY A 183 -2.53 11.46 -4.83
C GLY A 183 -1.99 11.50 -3.40
N GLY A 184 -2.82 11.16 -2.44
CA GLY A 184 -2.43 11.10 -1.05
C GLY A 184 -3.50 10.51 -0.16
N GLU A 185 -3.13 10.29 1.08
CA GLU A 185 -4.02 9.79 2.11
C GLU A 185 -5.13 10.80 2.42
N SER A 186 -6.30 10.29 2.79
CA SER A 186 -7.52 11.00 3.20
C SER A 186 -8.34 11.64 2.07
N ALA A 187 -7.92 11.56 0.81
CA ALA A 187 -8.70 12.06 -0.31
C ALA A 187 -8.44 11.27 -1.59
N ASP A 188 -9.51 10.82 -2.24
CA ASP A 188 -9.45 10.31 -3.60
C ASP A 188 -9.35 11.46 -4.61
N LEU A 189 -8.83 11.16 -5.80
CA LEU A 189 -8.83 12.12 -6.90
C LEU A 189 -10.28 12.48 -7.27
N PRO A 190 -10.54 13.73 -7.67
CA PRO A 190 -11.90 14.17 -7.96
C PRO A 190 -12.50 13.44 -9.16
N THR A 191 -13.65 12.82 -8.97
CA THR A 191 -14.44 12.15 -10.01
C THR A 191 -15.37 13.11 -10.78
N SER A 192 -15.14 14.42 -10.64
CA SER A 192 -15.80 15.48 -11.40
C SER A 192 -14.76 16.36 -12.08
N GLU A 193 -15.16 17.06 -13.14
CA GLU A 193 -14.30 18.04 -13.80
C GLU A 193 -13.83 19.12 -12.80
N LEU A 194 -12.56 19.49 -12.91
CA LEU A 194 -11.97 20.63 -12.21
C LEU A 194 -12.52 21.94 -12.76
N SER A 195 -12.19 23.04 -12.10
CA SER A 195 -12.54 24.40 -12.57
C SER A 195 -11.97 24.74 -13.95
N THR A 196 -10.97 24.00 -14.41
CA THR A 196 -10.38 24.07 -15.77
C THR A 196 -11.24 23.42 -16.84
N GLY A 197 -12.25 22.64 -16.49
CA GLY A 197 -13.11 21.90 -17.41
C GLY A 197 -12.54 20.56 -17.88
N SER A 198 -11.51 20.04 -17.17
CA SER A 198 -10.91 18.73 -17.42
C SER A 198 -10.97 17.88 -16.16
N TYR A 199 -11.03 16.56 -16.27
CA TYR A 199 -10.78 15.67 -15.13
C TYR A 199 -9.32 15.75 -14.68
N TYR A 200 -9.06 15.43 -13.41
CA TYR A 200 -7.70 15.55 -12.86
C TYR A 200 -6.66 14.67 -13.58
N LEU A 201 -7.07 13.52 -14.11
CA LEU A 201 -6.19 12.61 -14.87
C LEU A 201 -6.07 12.95 -16.36
N GLN A 202 -6.73 14.02 -16.81
CA GLN A 202 -6.58 14.59 -18.17
C GLN A 202 -5.58 15.73 -18.16
N ILE A 203 -4.97 16.01 -19.32
CA ILE A 203 -4.21 17.27 -19.49
C ILE A 203 -5.18 18.44 -19.69
N ASP A 204 -4.97 19.51 -18.94
CA ASP A 204 -5.79 20.72 -19.03
C ASP A 204 -5.34 21.67 -20.15
N GLN A 205 -6.05 22.77 -20.35
CA GLN A 205 -5.73 23.70 -21.43
C GLN A 205 -4.37 24.37 -21.28
N ASN A 206 -3.90 24.64 -20.04
CA ASN A 206 -2.59 25.23 -19.82
C ASN A 206 -1.47 24.24 -20.13
N GLU A 207 -1.65 22.96 -19.79
CA GLU A 207 -0.74 21.88 -20.17
C GLU A 207 -0.72 21.66 -21.70
N LYS A 208 -1.88 21.71 -22.37
CA LYS A 208 -1.97 21.67 -23.83
C LYS A 208 -1.22 22.82 -24.49
N ASP A 209 -1.38 24.03 -23.97
CA ASP A 209 -0.66 25.21 -24.45
C ASP A 209 0.85 25.12 -24.17
N MET A 210 1.25 24.54 -23.04
CA MET A 210 2.63 24.26 -22.69
C MET A 210 3.27 23.24 -23.64
N LEU A 211 2.61 22.12 -23.92
CA LEU A 211 3.05 21.10 -24.88
C LEU A 211 3.19 21.72 -26.29
N LYS A 212 2.21 22.54 -26.69
CA LYS A 212 2.29 23.23 -27.97
C LYS A 212 3.47 24.19 -28.03
N MET A 213 3.71 24.95 -26.97
CA MET A 213 4.87 25.83 -26.90
C MET A 213 6.18 25.03 -27.02
N ALA A 214 6.29 23.88 -26.36
CA ALA A 214 7.44 23.01 -26.49
C ALA A 214 7.61 22.53 -27.93
N CYS A 215 6.57 22.00 -28.57
CA CYS A 215 6.62 21.52 -29.95
C CYS A 215 6.86 22.64 -31.00
N ASP A 216 6.45 23.88 -30.73
CA ASP A 216 6.70 25.02 -31.60
C ASP A 216 8.18 25.51 -31.53
N ASN A 217 8.92 25.17 -30.46
CA ASN A 217 10.31 25.61 -30.26
C ASN A 217 11.35 24.52 -30.48
N PHE A 218 10.97 23.24 -30.38
CA PHE A 218 11.87 22.09 -30.46
C PHE A 218 11.39 21.05 -31.48
N ASP A 219 12.32 20.56 -32.31
CA ASP A 219 12.07 19.41 -33.20
C ASP A 219 12.04 18.08 -32.41
N LYS A 220 12.66 18.06 -31.21
CA LYS A 220 12.68 16.94 -30.31
C LYS A 220 12.19 17.38 -28.92
N VAL A 221 11.06 16.84 -28.50
CA VAL A 221 10.50 17.01 -27.16
C VAL A 221 10.40 15.63 -26.51
N ILE A 222 10.85 15.53 -25.26
CA ILE A 222 10.72 14.33 -24.42
C ILE A 222 9.71 14.62 -23.32
N ALA A 223 8.68 13.79 -23.19
CA ALA A 223 7.71 13.91 -22.10
C ALA A 223 8.05 12.96 -20.94
N ILE A 224 8.09 13.50 -19.73
CA ILE A 224 8.19 12.72 -18.48
C ILE A 224 6.82 12.76 -17.82
N ILE A 225 6.19 11.60 -17.69
CA ILE A 225 4.90 11.43 -17.02
C ILE A 225 5.17 11.04 -15.57
N ASN A 226 5.16 12.03 -14.69
CA ASN A 226 5.48 11.87 -13.28
C ASN A 226 4.19 11.78 -12.46
N ALA A 227 3.47 10.67 -12.61
CA ALA A 227 2.18 10.44 -11.99
C ALA A 227 2.12 9.06 -11.34
N ASN A 228 1.51 8.96 -10.15
CA ASN A 228 1.31 7.69 -9.46
C ASN A 228 0.01 6.97 -9.86
N ASN A 229 -0.87 7.66 -10.56
CA ASN A 229 -2.14 7.14 -11.08
C ASN A 229 -2.07 7.12 -12.62
N PRO A 230 -2.73 6.17 -13.29
CA PRO A 230 -2.78 6.14 -14.75
C PRO A 230 -3.53 7.37 -15.29
N MET A 231 -2.88 8.09 -16.20
CA MET A 231 -3.43 9.31 -16.85
C MET A 231 -3.90 9.01 -18.27
N GLU A 232 -4.73 9.88 -18.80
CA GLU A 232 -5.02 9.93 -20.24
C GLU A 232 -3.85 10.57 -20.98
N LEU A 233 -3.26 9.84 -21.93
CA LEU A 233 -2.04 10.22 -22.63
C LEU A 233 -2.25 10.30 -24.16
N ASP A 234 -3.48 10.54 -24.62
CA ASP A 234 -3.87 10.65 -26.02
C ASP A 234 -3.06 11.71 -26.78
N PHE A 235 -2.56 12.73 -26.09
CA PHE A 235 -1.68 13.74 -26.69
C PHE A 235 -0.40 13.15 -27.29
N LEU A 236 0.05 11.97 -26.88
CA LEU A 236 1.21 11.28 -27.46
C LEU A 236 1.00 10.85 -28.92
N GLU A 237 -0.25 10.76 -29.34
CA GLU A 237 -0.66 10.36 -30.70
C GLU A 237 -1.22 11.53 -31.52
N ASP A 238 -1.48 12.69 -30.87
CA ASP A 238 -2.04 13.87 -31.54
C ASP A 238 -0.98 14.57 -32.43
N GLU A 239 -1.29 14.72 -33.71
CA GLU A 239 -0.42 15.42 -34.69
C GLU A 239 -0.06 16.86 -34.28
N THR A 240 -0.86 17.49 -33.39
CA THR A 240 -0.55 18.82 -32.84
C THR A 240 0.76 18.80 -32.05
N TYR A 241 1.05 17.65 -31.41
CA TYR A 241 2.23 17.46 -30.57
C TYR A 241 3.22 16.46 -31.17
N LYS A 242 3.27 16.33 -32.50
CA LYS A 242 4.14 15.40 -33.25
C LYS A 242 5.64 15.50 -32.94
N ASN A 243 6.09 16.59 -32.33
CA ASN A 243 7.47 16.78 -31.90
C ASN A 243 7.74 16.18 -30.51
N VAL A 244 6.73 15.65 -29.82
CA VAL A 244 6.93 14.74 -28.69
C VAL A 244 7.41 13.39 -29.23
N LYS A 245 8.75 13.26 -29.34
CA LYS A 245 9.40 12.10 -29.99
C LYS A 245 9.60 10.94 -29.07
N ALA A 246 9.72 11.18 -27.76
CA ALA A 246 9.76 10.14 -26.76
C ALA A 246 8.96 10.52 -25.53
N ALA A 247 8.47 9.52 -24.82
CA ALA A 247 7.83 9.69 -23.54
C ALA A 247 8.14 8.49 -22.64
N PHE A 248 8.39 8.75 -21.36
CA PHE A 248 8.48 7.70 -20.37
C PHE A 248 7.71 8.08 -19.11
N TRP A 249 7.11 7.06 -18.50
CA TRP A 249 6.44 7.18 -17.21
C TRP A 249 7.44 6.88 -16.08
N LEU A 250 7.36 7.68 -15.01
CA LEU A 250 8.09 7.45 -13.78
C LEU A 250 7.29 8.10 -12.64
N GLY A 251 6.70 7.30 -11.78
CA GLY A 251 5.92 7.73 -10.62
C GLY A 251 6.78 8.36 -9.53
N GLY A 252 6.41 8.17 -8.28
CA GLY A 252 7.17 8.69 -7.13
C GLY A 252 8.56 8.08 -7.04
N VAL A 253 9.58 8.89 -7.32
CA VAL A 253 10.97 8.40 -7.51
C VAL A 253 11.73 8.10 -6.22
N GLY A 254 11.16 8.41 -5.04
CA GLY A 254 11.90 8.35 -3.78
C GLY A 254 13.02 9.39 -3.71
N GLN A 255 13.91 9.24 -2.74
CA GLN A 255 14.90 10.27 -2.43
C GLN A 255 16.05 10.35 -3.45
N GLU A 256 16.51 9.21 -3.98
CA GLU A 256 17.68 9.16 -4.89
C GLU A 256 17.31 8.78 -6.34
N GLY A 257 16.07 8.42 -6.59
CA GLY A 257 15.63 7.96 -7.91
C GLY A 257 15.68 9.03 -8.99
N MET A 258 15.71 10.33 -8.62
CA MET A 258 15.91 11.42 -9.56
C MET A 258 17.19 11.25 -10.41
N HIS A 259 18.22 10.62 -9.84
CA HIS A 259 19.46 10.33 -10.55
C HIS A 259 19.33 9.29 -11.68
N ALA A 260 18.22 8.55 -11.74
CA ALA A 260 17.96 7.63 -12.85
C ALA A 260 17.58 8.38 -14.14
N ILE A 261 16.97 9.56 -14.05
CA ILE A 261 16.49 10.31 -15.22
C ILE A 261 17.62 10.64 -16.19
N PRO A 262 18.75 11.26 -15.76
CA PRO A 262 19.87 11.50 -16.69
C PRO A 262 20.47 10.21 -17.26
N GLU A 263 20.46 9.09 -16.51
CA GLU A 263 20.94 7.81 -17.02
C GLU A 263 20.00 7.22 -18.09
N ILE A 264 18.70 7.44 -17.98
CA ILE A 264 17.73 7.11 -19.02
C ILE A 264 17.99 7.99 -20.24
N LEU A 265 18.09 9.31 -20.07
CA LEU A 265 18.31 10.22 -21.18
C LEU A 265 19.59 9.95 -21.98
N ASN A 266 20.68 9.55 -21.32
CA ASN A 266 21.95 9.27 -22.00
C ASN A 266 22.15 7.78 -22.38
N GLY A 267 21.21 6.90 -22.08
CA GLY A 267 21.25 5.47 -22.40
C GLY A 267 22.14 4.63 -21.50
N THR A 268 22.66 5.16 -20.40
CA THR A 268 23.37 4.37 -19.38
C THR A 268 22.40 3.35 -18.75
N THR A 269 21.18 3.78 -18.48
CA THR A 269 20.05 2.92 -18.09
C THR A 269 19.11 2.77 -19.28
N ASN A 270 18.96 1.54 -19.76
CA ASN A 270 17.96 1.20 -20.77
C ASN A 270 16.63 0.88 -20.04
N PRO A 271 15.55 1.65 -20.26
CA PRO A 271 14.27 1.41 -19.64
C PRO A 271 13.81 -0.04 -19.86
N SER A 272 13.31 -0.65 -18.81
CA SER A 272 12.81 -2.03 -18.84
C SER A 272 11.60 -2.24 -17.94
N GLY A 273 11.05 -1.17 -17.40
CA GLY A 273 9.81 -1.17 -16.64
C GLY A 273 8.62 -1.54 -17.52
N ARG A 274 7.56 -2.01 -16.89
CA ARG A 274 6.27 -2.29 -17.50
C ARG A 274 5.16 -1.63 -16.69
N LEU A 275 4.12 -1.16 -17.36
CA LEU A 275 2.96 -0.59 -16.69
C LEU A 275 2.31 -1.63 -15.77
N VAL A 276 1.87 -1.15 -14.63
CA VAL A 276 1.19 -1.96 -13.60
C VAL A 276 -0.31 -1.71 -13.56
N ASP A 277 -0.77 -0.80 -14.42
CA ASP A 277 -2.16 -0.41 -14.62
C ASP A 277 -2.46 -0.29 -16.11
N THR A 278 -3.73 -0.44 -16.47
CA THR A 278 -4.23 -0.15 -17.80
C THR A 278 -4.37 1.36 -17.99
N TYR A 279 -3.85 1.90 -19.07
CA TYR A 279 -4.00 3.29 -19.47
C TYR A 279 -5.09 3.41 -20.54
N ALA A 280 -6.25 3.85 -20.11
CA ALA A 280 -7.39 4.06 -21.00
C ALA A 280 -7.36 5.45 -21.64
N TYR A 281 -7.92 5.60 -22.85
CA TYR A 281 -8.17 6.91 -23.47
C TYR A 281 -9.19 7.76 -22.71
N ASP A 282 -10.08 7.10 -21.96
CA ASP A 282 -11.05 7.73 -21.06
C ASP A 282 -10.92 7.07 -19.67
N SER A 283 -10.29 7.76 -18.74
CA SER A 283 -10.06 7.30 -17.37
C SER A 283 -11.39 7.06 -16.62
N THR A 284 -12.50 7.66 -17.06
CA THR A 284 -13.84 7.46 -16.48
C THR A 284 -14.53 6.19 -16.97
N SER A 285 -13.93 5.48 -17.95
CA SER A 285 -14.48 4.23 -18.51
C SER A 285 -14.33 3.02 -17.60
N ALA A 286 -13.48 3.09 -16.58
CA ALA A 286 -13.32 2.02 -15.60
C ALA A 286 -14.62 1.71 -14.87
N PRO A 287 -15.05 0.43 -14.76
CA PRO A 287 -16.32 0.07 -14.12
C PRO A 287 -16.45 0.59 -12.70
N SER A 288 -15.34 0.70 -11.96
CA SER A 288 -15.28 1.26 -10.61
C SER A 288 -15.60 2.75 -10.53
N PHE A 289 -15.47 3.53 -11.64
CA PHE A 289 -15.59 4.98 -11.60
C PHE A 289 -16.93 5.46 -11.03
N LYS A 290 -18.05 4.80 -11.35
CA LYS A 290 -19.39 5.13 -10.85
C LYS A 290 -19.67 4.54 -9.46
N ASN A 291 -18.77 3.76 -8.93
CA ASN A 291 -18.86 3.17 -7.58
C ASN A 291 -17.61 3.56 -6.74
N LEU A 292 -17.17 4.80 -6.90
CA LEU A 292 -16.15 5.48 -6.12
C LEU A 292 -16.71 6.83 -5.66
N GLY A 293 -16.53 7.21 -4.40
CA GLY A 293 -16.94 8.53 -3.89
C GLY A 293 -17.77 8.50 -2.61
N ASP A 294 -18.64 9.49 -2.44
CA ASP A 294 -19.40 9.74 -1.22
C ASP A 294 -20.87 9.29 -1.34
N TYR A 295 -21.17 8.10 -0.82
CA TYR A 295 -22.49 7.51 -0.84
C TYR A 295 -23.06 7.32 0.56
N THR A 296 -24.38 7.56 0.73
CA THR A 296 -24.99 7.71 2.06
C THR A 296 -26.08 6.69 2.33
N ILE A 297 -26.03 6.06 3.51
CA ILE A 297 -27.14 5.29 4.10
C ILE A 297 -28.03 6.28 4.88
N ASN A 298 -29.19 6.61 4.30
CA ASN A 298 -30.04 7.72 4.74
C ASN A 298 -30.63 7.57 6.14
N ASN A 299 -30.89 6.33 6.56
CA ASN A 299 -31.57 6.01 7.81
C ASN A 299 -30.64 5.43 8.88
N SER A 300 -29.34 5.40 8.65
CA SER A 300 -28.38 5.00 9.68
C SER A 300 -28.04 6.16 10.62
N THR A 301 -28.13 5.89 11.93
CA THR A 301 -27.72 6.80 13.01
C THR A 301 -26.41 6.31 13.67
N VAL A 302 -25.82 5.25 13.18
CA VAL A 302 -24.59 4.65 13.72
C VAL A 302 -23.43 5.59 13.40
N THR A 303 -22.64 5.94 14.40
CA THR A 303 -21.44 6.75 14.23
C THR A 303 -20.45 6.03 13.29
N ASN A 304 -20.01 6.72 12.24
CA ASN A 304 -19.19 6.12 11.18
C ASN A 304 -19.78 4.80 10.64
N GLY A 305 -21.09 4.81 10.40
CA GLY A 305 -21.85 3.69 9.85
C GLY A 305 -22.99 4.15 8.94
N ASN A 306 -22.87 5.37 8.38
CA ASN A 306 -23.86 5.95 7.47
C ASN A 306 -23.32 6.15 6.03
N LYS A 307 -22.17 5.57 5.72
CA LYS A 307 -21.56 5.59 4.39
C LYS A 307 -21.43 4.19 3.86
N TYR A 308 -21.47 4.06 2.53
CA TYR A 308 -21.32 2.74 1.88
C TYR A 308 -20.67 2.84 0.52
N LEU A 309 -20.21 1.70 0.04
CA LEU A 309 -19.69 1.50 -1.31
C LEU A 309 -19.99 0.08 -1.76
N VAL A 310 -20.27 -0.13 -3.04
CA VAL A 310 -20.46 -1.46 -3.62
C VAL A 310 -19.43 -1.68 -4.72
N TYR A 311 -18.58 -2.70 -4.58
CA TYR A 311 -17.64 -3.14 -5.61
C TYR A 311 -18.37 -4.01 -6.64
N GLY A 312 -19.29 -3.35 -7.35
CA GLY A 312 -20.23 -4.02 -8.23
C GLY A 312 -19.62 -4.57 -9.51
N GLU A 313 -18.38 -4.16 -9.84
CA GLU A 313 -17.61 -4.69 -10.96
C GLU A 313 -17.15 -6.14 -10.73
N GLY A 314 -17.17 -6.63 -9.49
CA GLY A 314 -16.73 -7.97 -9.16
C GLY A 314 -15.25 -8.17 -9.48
N ILE A 315 -14.91 -9.18 -10.27
CA ILE A 315 -13.53 -9.49 -10.66
C ILE A 315 -12.99 -8.58 -11.79
N TYR A 316 -13.84 -7.75 -12.41
CA TYR A 316 -13.50 -6.98 -13.60
C TYR A 316 -12.84 -5.64 -13.26
N VAL A 317 -11.65 -5.71 -12.62
CA VAL A 317 -10.79 -4.58 -12.30
C VAL A 317 -9.69 -4.47 -13.36
N GLY A 318 -9.38 -3.26 -13.81
CA GLY A 318 -8.31 -2.97 -14.74
C GLY A 318 -8.40 -3.76 -16.04
N TYR A 319 -7.27 -4.32 -16.50
CA TYR A 319 -7.19 -5.08 -17.75
C TYR A 319 -8.17 -6.26 -17.81
N LYS A 320 -8.53 -6.86 -16.66
CA LYS A 320 -9.50 -7.96 -16.61
C LYS A 320 -10.86 -7.54 -17.21
N TYR A 321 -11.23 -6.26 -17.06
CA TYR A 321 -12.41 -5.69 -17.73
C TYR A 321 -12.16 -5.49 -19.23
N TYR A 322 -11.14 -4.71 -19.58
CA TYR A 322 -10.94 -4.26 -20.95
C TYR A 322 -10.64 -5.42 -21.91
N GLU A 323 -9.76 -6.34 -21.53
CA GLU A 323 -9.41 -7.51 -22.32
C GLU A 323 -10.59 -8.49 -22.46
N THR A 324 -11.39 -8.66 -21.41
CA THR A 324 -12.55 -9.56 -21.47
C THR A 324 -13.64 -8.99 -22.39
N ARG A 325 -13.86 -7.69 -22.35
CA ARG A 325 -14.76 -7.01 -23.29
C ARG A 325 -14.30 -7.21 -24.74
N TYR A 326 -13.01 -7.11 -25.00
CA TYR A 326 -12.41 -7.33 -26.31
C TYR A 326 -12.58 -8.78 -26.77
N GLU A 327 -12.24 -9.77 -25.94
CA GLU A 327 -12.44 -11.18 -26.31
C GLU A 327 -13.88 -11.45 -26.70
N ASP A 328 -14.85 -10.94 -25.94
CA ASP A 328 -16.27 -11.18 -26.24
C ASP A 328 -16.71 -10.57 -27.56
N VAL A 329 -16.13 -9.45 -28.01
CA VAL A 329 -16.37 -8.90 -29.34
C VAL A 329 -15.77 -9.79 -30.42
N VAL A 330 -14.51 -10.21 -30.27
CA VAL A 330 -13.82 -11.08 -31.26
C VAL A 330 -14.50 -12.44 -31.38
N LEU A 331 -15.05 -12.97 -30.29
CA LEU A 331 -15.81 -14.21 -30.30
C LEU A 331 -17.24 -14.05 -30.83
N GLY A 332 -17.74 -12.82 -30.99
CA GLY A 332 -19.10 -12.51 -31.42
C GLY A 332 -20.15 -12.66 -30.33
N ASN A 333 -19.75 -12.67 -29.06
CA ASN A 333 -20.66 -12.77 -27.90
C ASN A 333 -21.34 -11.44 -27.59
N THR A 334 -20.70 -10.31 -27.92
CA THR A 334 -21.19 -8.95 -27.69
C THR A 334 -20.80 -8.03 -28.85
N SER A 335 -21.29 -6.78 -28.81
CA SER A 335 -20.94 -5.74 -29.77
C SER A 335 -20.89 -4.38 -29.07
N GLY A 336 -20.39 -3.36 -29.77
CA GLY A 336 -20.38 -1.99 -29.28
C GLY A 336 -19.24 -1.64 -28.32
N TYR A 337 -18.19 -2.46 -28.27
CA TYR A 337 -16.94 -2.15 -27.61
C TYR A 337 -15.81 -2.20 -28.65
N ASP A 338 -14.94 -1.21 -28.62
CA ASP A 338 -13.77 -1.09 -29.48
C ASP A 338 -12.53 -0.89 -28.61
N TYR A 339 -11.68 -1.91 -28.56
CA TYR A 339 -10.47 -1.89 -27.75
C TYR A 339 -9.51 -0.77 -28.17
N SER A 340 -9.36 -0.54 -29.48
CA SER A 340 -8.42 0.43 -30.03
C SER A 340 -8.73 1.88 -29.67
N THR A 341 -9.97 2.17 -29.28
CA THR A 341 -10.41 3.47 -28.79
C THR A 341 -10.65 3.52 -27.28
N SER A 342 -10.51 2.38 -26.61
CA SER A 342 -10.71 2.26 -25.16
C SER A 342 -9.40 2.23 -24.39
N VAL A 343 -8.39 1.50 -24.89
CA VAL A 343 -7.11 1.29 -24.21
C VAL A 343 -5.97 1.83 -25.06
N GLN A 344 -5.21 2.75 -24.51
CA GLN A 344 -4.03 3.29 -25.17
C GLN A 344 -2.80 2.42 -24.89
N PHE A 345 -2.56 2.10 -23.62
CA PHE A 345 -1.48 1.20 -23.23
C PHE A 345 -2.04 0.09 -22.33
N PRO A 346 -1.90 -1.18 -22.75
CA PRO A 346 -2.35 -2.31 -21.94
C PRO A 346 -1.50 -2.51 -20.68
N PHE A 347 -2.06 -3.19 -19.69
CA PHE A 347 -1.32 -3.69 -18.54
C PHE A 347 -0.12 -4.54 -19.00
N GLY A 348 1.07 -4.29 -18.44
CA GLY A 348 2.32 -4.94 -18.83
C GLY A 348 3.07 -4.24 -19.97
N TYR A 349 2.53 -3.18 -20.56
CA TYR A 349 3.18 -2.47 -21.68
C TYR A 349 4.47 -1.75 -21.24
N GLY A 350 5.46 -1.76 -22.12
CA GLY A 350 6.67 -0.95 -22.02
C GLY A 350 7.66 -1.26 -23.15
N LEU A 351 8.35 -0.23 -23.60
CA LEU A 351 9.37 -0.29 -24.64
C LEU A 351 10.79 -0.38 -24.05
N SER A 352 11.75 -0.55 -24.93
CA SER A 352 13.19 -0.57 -24.60
C SER A 352 13.97 0.11 -25.74
N TYR A 353 15.20 0.56 -25.47
CA TYR A 353 16.12 1.04 -26.51
C TYR A 353 16.65 -0.09 -27.41
N THR A 354 16.28 -1.31 -27.12
CA THR A 354 16.60 -2.48 -27.93
C THR A 354 15.34 -3.27 -28.27
N THR A 355 15.46 -4.22 -29.17
CA THR A 355 14.38 -5.13 -29.55
C THR A 355 14.67 -6.55 -29.12
N PHE A 356 13.69 -7.24 -28.58
CA PHE A 356 13.79 -8.64 -28.18
C PHE A 356 12.96 -9.53 -29.08
N GLU A 357 13.54 -10.65 -29.51
CA GLU A 357 12.87 -11.75 -30.21
C GLU A 357 12.66 -12.88 -29.22
N TRP A 358 11.41 -13.33 -29.10
CA TRP A 358 11.07 -14.50 -28.31
C TRP A 358 10.98 -15.74 -29.18
N SER A 359 11.39 -16.90 -28.65
CA SER A 359 11.29 -18.21 -29.31
C SER A 359 11.23 -19.32 -28.26
N ASP A 360 11.07 -20.54 -28.73
CA ASP A 360 11.17 -21.77 -27.93
C ASP A 360 10.21 -21.77 -26.70
N PHE A 361 9.02 -21.16 -26.85
CA PHE A 361 7.99 -21.24 -25.81
C PHE A 361 7.61 -22.69 -25.57
N ASN A 362 7.70 -23.12 -24.31
CA ASN A 362 7.32 -24.48 -23.93
C ASN A 362 6.71 -24.49 -22.53
N VAL A 363 5.73 -25.34 -22.33
CA VAL A 363 5.06 -25.57 -21.05
C VAL A 363 5.26 -27.03 -20.65
N THR A 364 5.89 -27.26 -19.52
CA THR A 364 6.14 -28.58 -18.93
C THR A 364 5.34 -28.73 -17.65
N GLU A 365 4.49 -29.71 -17.58
CA GLU A 365 3.73 -30.05 -16.38
C GLU A 365 4.64 -30.65 -15.30
N LYS A 366 4.50 -30.19 -14.08
CA LYS A 366 5.09 -30.70 -12.84
C LYS A 366 3.98 -31.18 -11.90
N GLU A 367 4.33 -31.65 -10.72
CA GLU A 367 3.36 -32.16 -9.75
C GLU A 367 2.33 -31.07 -9.37
N ASP A 368 2.80 -29.92 -8.87
CA ASP A 368 1.92 -28.83 -8.36
C ASP A 368 2.00 -27.55 -9.20
N ALA A 369 2.72 -27.57 -10.33
CA ALA A 369 2.96 -26.39 -11.15
C ALA A 369 3.13 -26.73 -12.64
N TYR A 370 3.13 -25.69 -13.46
CA TYR A 370 3.66 -25.71 -14.83
C TYR A 370 4.94 -24.86 -14.85
N GLU A 371 6.03 -25.45 -15.41
CA GLU A 371 7.24 -24.70 -15.74
C GLU A 371 7.08 -24.19 -17.18
N VAL A 372 7.00 -22.89 -17.34
CA VAL A 372 6.97 -22.22 -18.64
C VAL A 372 8.37 -21.72 -18.97
N THR A 373 8.85 -21.98 -20.18
CA THR A 373 10.15 -21.49 -20.64
C THR A 373 10.00 -20.69 -21.92
N VAL A 374 10.72 -19.56 -22.01
CA VAL A 374 10.83 -18.73 -23.20
C VAL A 374 12.28 -18.35 -23.40
N LYS A 375 12.76 -18.45 -24.64
CA LYS A 375 14.08 -17.92 -25.00
C LYS A 375 13.91 -16.50 -25.49
N VAL A 376 14.57 -15.57 -24.80
CA VAL A 376 14.61 -14.15 -25.13
C VAL A 376 15.95 -13.81 -25.73
N LYS A 377 15.97 -13.27 -26.96
CA LYS A 377 17.18 -12.87 -27.69
C LYS A 377 17.16 -11.38 -27.95
N ASN A 378 18.21 -10.69 -27.55
CA ASN A 378 18.40 -9.29 -27.91
C ASN A 378 18.82 -9.16 -29.39
N LYS A 379 18.01 -8.48 -30.20
CA LYS A 379 18.23 -8.27 -31.63
C LYS A 379 18.81 -6.88 -31.97
N GLY A 380 18.66 -5.94 -31.06
CA GLY A 380 19.11 -4.56 -31.23
C GLY A 380 20.57 -4.37 -30.79
N ASP A 381 20.99 -3.12 -30.70
CA ASP A 381 22.39 -2.74 -30.47
C ASP A 381 22.65 -2.34 -29.01
N HIS A 382 21.63 -2.02 -28.23
CA HIS A 382 21.74 -1.71 -26.81
C HIS A 382 21.59 -2.98 -25.96
N ALA A 383 22.37 -3.10 -24.88
CA ALA A 383 22.09 -4.09 -23.86
C ALA A 383 20.79 -3.74 -23.10
N GLY A 384 20.02 -4.72 -22.67
CA GLY A 384 18.76 -4.46 -21.99
C GLY A 384 18.20 -5.69 -21.28
N LYS A 385 17.13 -5.47 -20.53
CA LYS A 385 16.32 -6.50 -19.87
C LYS A 385 14.94 -6.56 -20.51
N ASP A 386 14.31 -7.73 -20.45
CA ASP A 386 12.93 -7.93 -20.89
C ASP A 386 12.13 -8.66 -19.81
N VAL A 387 10.81 -8.52 -19.82
CA VAL A 387 9.90 -9.22 -18.91
C VAL A 387 9.12 -10.25 -19.69
N VAL A 388 9.11 -11.49 -19.22
CA VAL A 388 8.25 -12.55 -19.72
C VAL A 388 7.07 -12.70 -18.77
N GLU A 389 5.90 -12.34 -19.24
CA GLU A 389 4.64 -12.39 -18.51
C GLU A 389 3.85 -13.62 -18.95
N ILE A 390 3.34 -14.40 -18.01
CA ILE A 390 2.54 -15.60 -18.28
C ILE A 390 1.12 -15.36 -17.79
N TYR A 391 0.20 -15.49 -18.72
CA TYR A 391 -1.22 -15.33 -18.48
C TYR A 391 -1.97 -16.65 -18.64
N ALA A 392 -2.94 -16.87 -17.78
CA ALA A 392 -3.89 -17.97 -17.87
C ALA A 392 -5.21 -17.52 -18.45
N GLN A 393 -5.83 -18.38 -19.25
CA GLN A 393 -7.25 -18.28 -19.56
C GLN A 393 -7.98 -19.48 -18.99
N LYS A 394 -8.89 -19.19 -18.06
CA LYS A 394 -9.85 -20.14 -17.51
C LYS A 394 -11.10 -20.17 -18.38
N PRO A 395 -11.78 -21.33 -18.58
CA PRO A 395 -13.00 -21.37 -19.36
C PRO A 395 -14.14 -20.59 -18.68
N TYR A 396 -14.90 -19.87 -19.47
CA TYR A 396 -16.12 -19.20 -19.04
C TYR A 396 -17.36 -19.89 -19.61
N THR A 397 -18.36 -20.08 -18.75
CA THR A 397 -19.69 -20.57 -19.13
C THR A 397 -20.70 -19.51 -18.76
N ALA A 398 -21.54 -19.08 -19.71
CA ALA A 398 -22.56 -18.06 -19.47
C ALA A 398 -23.45 -18.40 -18.28
N GLY A 399 -23.56 -17.48 -17.33
CA GLY A 399 -24.29 -17.65 -16.08
C GLY A 399 -23.58 -18.55 -15.04
N GLY A 400 -22.37 -19.00 -15.31
CA GLY A 400 -21.51 -19.71 -14.35
C GLY A 400 -20.67 -18.76 -13.48
N VAL A 401 -19.53 -19.24 -13.02
CA VAL A 401 -18.55 -18.43 -12.30
C VAL A 401 -17.91 -17.45 -13.26
N GLU A 402 -17.74 -16.20 -12.84
CA GLU A 402 -17.10 -15.19 -13.67
C GLU A 402 -15.61 -15.50 -13.83
N ASN A 403 -15.10 -15.36 -15.05
CA ASN A 403 -13.69 -15.53 -15.38
C ASN A 403 -13.27 -14.48 -16.40
N ALA A 404 -12.20 -13.79 -16.12
CA ALA A 404 -11.60 -12.87 -17.09
C ALA A 404 -11.01 -13.64 -18.29
N SER A 405 -10.86 -12.95 -19.43
CA SER A 405 -10.28 -13.55 -20.64
C SER A 405 -8.83 -13.96 -20.45
N VAL A 406 -8.09 -13.19 -19.68
CA VAL A 406 -6.71 -13.48 -19.25
C VAL A 406 -6.49 -12.97 -17.83
N GLU A 407 -5.64 -13.68 -17.09
CA GLU A 407 -5.19 -13.30 -15.76
C GLU A 407 -3.70 -13.59 -15.65
N LEU A 408 -2.92 -12.65 -15.14
CA LEU A 408 -1.50 -12.86 -14.86
C LEU A 408 -1.35 -13.96 -13.81
N VAL A 409 -0.52 -14.98 -14.10
CA VAL A 409 -0.26 -16.10 -13.18
C VAL A 409 1.22 -16.30 -12.88
N GLY A 410 2.07 -15.48 -13.47
CA GLY A 410 3.49 -15.46 -13.16
C GLY A 410 4.27 -14.61 -14.14
N PHE A 411 5.45 -14.19 -13.74
CA PHE A 411 6.37 -13.44 -14.58
C PHE A 411 7.81 -13.62 -14.14
N THR A 412 8.73 -13.31 -15.03
CA THR A 412 10.17 -13.24 -14.70
C THR A 412 10.85 -12.23 -15.59
N LYS A 413 11.69 -11.39 -14.98
CA LYS A 413 12.54 -10.45 -15.70
C LYS A 413 13.89 -11.10 -16.01
N THR A 414 14.41 -10.89 -17.24
CA THR A 414 15.72 -11.36 -17.64
C THR A 414 16.84 -10.63 -16.88
N GLY A 415 18.02 -11.23 -16.85
CA GLY A 415 19.24 -10.45 -16.62
C GLY A 415 19.49 -9.45 -17.77
N VAL A 416 20.60 -8.71 -17.70
CA VAL A 416 21.01 -7.83 -18.80
C VAL A 416 21.50 -8.67 -19.97
N ILE A 417 20.72 -8.71 -21.06
CA ILE A 417 21.07 -9.42 -22.30
C ILE A 417 21.83 -8.43 -23.21
N LYS A 418 23.10 -8.75 -23.50
CA LYS A 418 23.90 -7.96 -24.43
C LYS A 418 23.38 -8.07 -25.85
N SER A 419 23.74 -7.09 -26.71
CA SER A 419 23.42 -7.17 -28.14
C SER A 419 23.79 -8.55 -28.75
N ARG A 420 22.82 -9.17 -29.43
CA ARG A 420 22.90 -10.48 -30.07
C ARG A 420 22.97 -11.71 -29.15
N ASP A 421 23.09 -11.53 -27.84
CA ASP A 421 22.99 -12.60 -26.84
C ASP A 421 21.55 -13.03 -26.58
N SER A 422 21.37 -14.13 -25.87
CA SER A 422 20.03 -14.63 -25.48
C SER A 422 20.05 -15.28 -24.10
N GLU A 423 18.93 -15.28 -23.44
CA GLU A 423 18.67 -15.94 -22.16
C GLU A 423 17.44 -16.84 -22.27
N ILE A 424 17.41 -17.93 -21.52
CA ILE A 424 16.21 -18.76 -21.36
C ILE A 424 15.59 -18.40 -20.02
N VAL A 425 14.42 -17.81 -20.07
CA VAL A 425 13.63 -17.44 -18.89
C VAL A 425 12.76 -18.62 -18.49
N LYS A 426 12.59 -18.81 -17.19
CA LYS A 426 11.67 -19.79 -16.58
C LYS A 426 10.69 -19.08 -15.68
N VAL A 427 9.42 -19.42 -15.86
CA VAL A 427 8.34 -18.97 -14.99
C VAL A 427 7.62 -20.19 -14.45
N GLU A 428 7.45 -20.24 -13.12
CA GLU A 428 6.64 -21.25 -12.46
C GLU A 428 5.21 -20.72 -12.31
N VAL A 429 4.24 -21.51 -12.76
CA VAL A 429 2.81 -21.25 -12.61
C VAL A 429 2.23 -22.32 -11.71
N LYS A 430 1.86 -21.98 -10.50
CA LYS A 430 1.24 -22.92 -9.56
C LYS A 430 -0.13 -23.33 -10.07
N LYS A 431 -0.47 -24.63 -10.01
CA LYS A 431 -1.77 -25.15 -10.48
C LYS A 431 -2.94 -24.54 -9.68
N LYS A 432 -2.72 -24.17 -8.42
CA LYS A 432 -3.71 -23.47 -7.59
C LYS A 432 -4.08 -22.06 -8.09
N ASP A 433 -3.25 -21.45 -8.93
CA ASP A 433 -3.57 -20.14 -9.50
C ASP A 433 -4.42 -20.22 -10.78
N LEU A 434 -4.82 -21.45 -11.18
CA LEU A 434 -5.69 -21.73 -12.34
C LEU A 434 -7.13 -22.04 -11.94
N VAL A 435 -7.51 -21.81 -10.69
CA VAL A 435 -8.86 -22.06 -10.15
C VAL A 435 -9.69 -20.81 -10.06
N SER A 436 -10.99 -20.96 -9.84
CA SER A 436 -11.91 -19.86 -9.58
C SER A 436 -12.71 -20.13 -8.32
N TYR A 437 -13.10 -19.08 -7.59
CA TYR A 437 -13.91 -19.23 -6.39
C TYR A 437 -15.41 -19.20 -6.73
N ASP A 438 -16.10 -20.31 -6.54
CA ASP A 438 -17.55 -20.41 -6.78
C ASP A 438 -18.33 -20.14 -5.50
N TYR A 439 -18.59 -18.89 -5.21
CA TYR A 439 -19.32 -18.49 -3.99
C TYR A 439 -20.82 -18.82 -4.00
N LYS A 440 -21.39 -19.09 -5.19
CA LYS A 440 -22.84 -19.33 -5.33
C LYS A 440 -23.23 -20.78 -5.12
N THR A 441 -22.51 -21.71 -5.78
CA THR A 441 -22.93 -23.10 -5.91
C THR A 441 -22.08 -24.04 -5.05
N ASN A 442 -20.76 -24.07 -5.31
CA ASN A 442 -19.86 -25.01 -4.64
C ASN A 442 -19.27 -24.44 -3.34
N LYS A 443 -19.28 -23.12 -3.18
CA LYS A 443 -18.79 -22.38 -2.02
C LYS A 443 -17.34 -22.70 -1.66
N THR A 444 -16.51 -22.88 -2.68
CA THR A 444 -15.09 -23.20 -2.57
C THR A 444 -14.41 -22.95 -3.90
N TYR A 445 -13.08 -23.11 -3.94
CA TYR A 445 -12.34 -23.07 -5.21
C TYR A 445 -12.67 -24.27 -6.09
N ILE A 446 -12.79 -24.02 -7.38
CA ILE A 446 -13.11 -25.01 -8.40
C ILE A 446 -12.13 -24.94 -9.57
N ILE A 447 -11.88 -26.11 -10.21
CA ILE A 447 -11.35 -26.13 -11.56
C ILE A 447 -12.53 -26.10 -12.51
N ASN A 448 -12.60 -25.05 -13.34
CA ASN A 448 -13.71 -24.85 -14.26
C ASN A 448 -13.73 -25.90 -15.36
N LYS A 449 -14.93 -26.30 -15.77
CA LYS A 449 -15.14 -27.22 -16.90
C LYS A 449 -14.77 -26.55 -18.21
N GLY A 450 -13.92 -27.17 -19.03
CA GLY A 450 -13.53 -26.71 -20.36
C GLY A 450 -12.01 -26.61 -20.54
N ASP A 451 -11.60 -25.92 -21.59
CA ASP A 451 -10.20 -25.77 -21.98
C ASP A 451 -9.49 -24.69 -21.18
N HIS A 452 -8.36 -25.01 -20.60
CA HIS A 452 -7.47 -24.10 -19.90
C HIS A 452 -6.23 -23.83 -20.74
N TYR A 453 -5.84 -22.56 -20.82
CA TYR A 453 -4.71 -22.11 -21.63
C TYR A 453 -3.68 -21.37 -20.78
N LEU A 454 -2.42 -21.47 -21.17
CA LEU A 454 -1.35 -20.57 -20.78
C LEU A 454 -0.80 -19.88 -22.03
N SER A 455 -0.50 -18.60 -21.89
CA SER A 455 0.13 -17.79 -22.92
C SER A 455 1.26 -16.96 -22.34
N ALA A 456 2.35 -16.84 -23.08
CA ALA A 456 3.37 -15.83 -22.83
C ALA A 456 3.07 -14.60 -23.68
N GLY A 457 3.01 -13.42 -23.06
CA GLY A 457 2.79 -12.15 -23.73
C GLY A 457 3.74 -11.07 -23.21
N ARG A 458 3.95 -10.04 -24.02
CA ARG A 458 4.68 -8.83 -23.61
C ARG A 458 3.82 -7.86 -22.80
N ASN A 459 2.54 -8.14 -22.73
CA ASN A 459 1.50 -7.48 -21.98
C ASN A 459 0.23 -8.35 -22.04
N ALA A 460 -0.82 -7.98 -21.33
CA ALA A 460 -2.08 -8.72 -21.27
C ALA A 460 -2.74 -8.89 -22.64
N HIS A 461 -2.71 -7.84 -23.47
CA HIS A 461 -3.34 -7.85 -24.79
C HIS A 461 -2.62 -8.79 -25.77
N ASP A 462 -1.29 -8.78 -25.81
CA ASP A 462 -0.48 -9.70 -26.60
C ASP A 462 -0.78 -11.17 -26.22
N ALA A 463 -0.82 -11.46 -24.91
CA ALA A 463 -1.14 -12.81 -24.42
C ALA A 463 -2.54 -13.27 -24.84
N LEU A 464 -3.54 -12.39 -24.77
CA LEU A 464 -4.89 -12.71 -25.23
C LEU A 464 -4.95 -12.93 -26.73
N ASN A 465 -4.29 -12.09 -27.52
CA ASN A 465 -4.23 -12.24 -28.98
C ASN A 465 -3.56 -13.58 -29.38
N ASN A 466 -2.54 -14.00 -28.65
CA ASN A 466 -1.89 -15.31 -28.85
C ASN A 466 -2.86 -16.47 -28.59
N ILE A 467 -3.69 -16.41 -27.55
CA ILE A 467 -4.74 -17.39 -27.27
C ILE A 467 -5.83 -17.36 -28.36
N LEU A 468 -6.27 -16.19 -28.80
CA LEU A 468 -7.27 -16.04 -29.86
C LEU A 468 -6.75 -16.61 -31.19
N ALA A 469 -5.49 -16.35 -31.53
CA ALA A 469 -4.83 -16.94 -32.70
C ALA A 469 -4.75 -18.49 -32.60
N LEU A 470 -4.48 -19.02 -31.40
CA LEU A 470 -4.52 -20.47 -31.18
C LEU A 470 -5.93 -21.04 -31.37
N LYS A 471 -6.98 -20.28 -31.02
CA LYS A 471 -8.39 -20.61 -31.28
C LYS A 471 -8.82 -20.37 -32.74
N GLY A 472 -7.89 -19.93 -33.60
CA GLY A 472 -8.12 -19.72 -35.05
C GLY A 472 -8.78 -18.39 -35.40
N LYS A 473 -8.69 -17.41 -34.53
CA LYS A 473 -9.14 -16.03 -34.76
C LYS A 473 -8.01 -15.20 -35.36
N SER A 474 -8.37 -14.07 -35.99
CA SER A 474 -7.47 -13.16 -36.68
C SER A 474 -8.07 -11.73 -36.74
N THR A 475 -7.36 -10.80 -37.33
CA THR A 475 -7.86 -9.44 -37.60
C THR A 475 -9.14 -9.43 -38.43
N SER A 476 -9.42 -10.47 -39.23
CA SER A 476 -10.71 -10.62 -39.94
C SER A 476 -11.90 -10.90 -39.02
N ASP A 477 -11.66 -11.35 -37.81
CA ASP A 477 -12.67 -11.58 -36.76
C ASP A 477 -12.80 -10.37 -35.81
N GLY A 478 -12.08 -9.28 -36.04
CA GLY A 478 -12.09 -8.06 -35.23
C GLY A 478 -10.96 -7.98 -34.22
N MET A 479 -9.91 -8.80 -34.34
CA MET A 479 -8.70 -8.61 -33.55
C MET A 479 -7.99 -7.32 -33.97
N THR A 480 -7.39 -6.62 -33.02
CA THR A 480 -6.58 -5.41 -33.25
C THR A 480 -5.32 -5.70 -34.03
N GLU A 481 -4.74 -6.87 -33.80
CA GLU A 481 -3.55 -7.42 -34.47
C GLU A 481 -3.61 -8.95 -34.49
N ASP A 482 -2.85 -9.56 -35.38
CA ASP A 482 -2.72 -11.03 -35.39
C ASP A 482 -1.80 -11.46 -34.26
N GLY A 483 -2.27 -12.38 -33.37
CA GLY A 483 -1.47 -12.97 -32.33
C GLY A 483 -0.57 -14.09 -32.87
N ASP A 484 0.46 -14.46 -32.09
CA ASP A 484 1.32 -15.62 -32.39
C ASP A 484 0.88 -16.84 -31.56
N LYS A 485 0.15 -17.75 -32.20
CA LYS A 485 -0.31 -19.01 -31.58
C LYS A 485 0.81 -19.88 -31.00
N ASN A 486 2.08 -19.65 -31.39
CA ASN A 486 3.21 -20.40 -30.86
C ASN A 486 3.55 -20.01 -29.42
N PHE A 487 3.04 -18.89 -28.92
CA PHE A 487 3.18 -18.44 -27.54
C PHE A 487 1.96 -18.72 -26.66
N ALA A 488 1.02 -19.54 -27.17
CA ALA A 488 -0.13 -20.01 -26.38
C ALA A 488 -0.22 -21.54 -26.44
N LYS A 489 -0.71 -22.15 -25.37
CA LYS A 489 -0.90 -23.60 -25.26
C LYS A 489 -2.14 -23.92 -24.43
N MET A 490 -3.00 -24.78 -24.95
CA MET A 490 -4.00 -25.48 -24.15
C MET A 490 -3.27 -26.49 -23.25
N ILE A 491 -3.36 -26.33 -21.95
CA ILE A 491 -2.63 -27.13 -20.96
C ILE A 491 -3.42 -28.38 -20.55
N PHE A 492 -4.74 -28.25 -20.41
CA PHE A 492 -5.65 -29.37 -20.18
C PHE A 492 -7.10 -28.99 -20.52
N ASN A 493 -7.93 -30.01 -20.69
CA ASN A 493 -9.39 -29.89 -20.78
C ASN A 493 -10.01 -30.56 -19.56
N GLN A 494 -10.77 -29.80 -18.76
CA GLN A 494 -11.51 -30.32 -17.61
C GLN A 494 -12.90 -30.77 -18.05
N ALA A 495 -13.18 -32.07 -17.91
CA ALA A 495 -14.43 -32.66 -18.39
C ALA A 495 -15.68 -32.22 -17.59
N GLU A 496 -15.53 -32.07 -16.27
CA GLU A 496 -16.57 -31.62 -15.34
C GLU A 496 -15.96 -30.68 -14.32
N ILE A 497 -16.74 -29.84 -13.66
CA ILE A 497 -16.27 -28.97 -12.57
C ILE A 497 -15.67 -29.86 -11.47
N ASP A 498 -14.45 -29.55 -11.04
CA ASP A 498 -13.84 -30.17 -9.87
C ASP A 498 -13.87 -29.17 -8.69
N ALA A 499 -14.71 -29.46 -7.71
CA ALA A 499 -14.85 -28.68 -6.48
C ALA A 499 -14.20 -29.38 -5.27
N THR A 500 -13.26 -30.31 -5.50
CA THR A 500 -12.65 -31.14 -4.45
C THR A 500 -11.16 -30.92 -4.30
N THR A 501 -10.42 -30.78 -5.39
CA THR A 501 -8.95 -30.72 -5.40
C THR A 501 -8.45 -29.52 -4.56
N TYR A 502 -9.04 -28.34 -4.72
CA TYR A 502 -8.65 -27.10 -4.01
C TYR A 502 -9.68 -26.64 -2.98
N SER A 503 -10.51 -27.58 -2.47
CA SER A 503 -11.50 -27.28 -1.42
C SER A 503 -10.91 -27.17 -0.02
N LYS A 504 -9.61 -27.32 0.12
CA LYS A 504 -8.89 -27.22 1.38
C LYS A 504 -7.65 -26.33 1.21
N SER A 505 -7.32 -25.65 2.27
CA SER A 505 -6.08 -24.88 2.34
C SER A 505 -4.87 -25.80 2.23
N GLU A 506 -3.93 -25.45 1.37
CA GLU A 506 -2.63 -26.15 1.26
C GLU A 506 -1.74 -25.89 2.47
N VAL A 507 -1.95 -24.78 3.19
CA VAL A 507 -1.16 -24.38 4.36
C VAL A 507 -1.61 -25.11 5.61
N THR A 508 -2.91 -25.11 5.88
CA THR A 508 -3.47 -25.61 7.15
C THR A 508 -4.22 -26.94 7.03
N GLY A 509 -4.64 -27.32 5.81
CA GLY A 509 -5.50 -28.47 5.56
C GLY A 509 -6.97 -28.25 5.90
N ASN A 510 -7.36 -27.08 6.39
CA ASN A 510 -8.74 -26.75 6.71
C ASN A 510 -9.59 -26.60 5.45
N ALA A 511 -10.89 -26.88 5.57
CA ALA A 511 -11.83 -26.69 4.47
C ALA A 511 -12.00 -25.21 4.14
N ILE A 512 -12.02 -24.89 2.85
CA ILE A 512 -12.29 -23.55 2.33
C ILE A 512 -13.78 -23.48 1.99
N THR A 513 -14.48 -22.54 2.64
CA THR A 513 -15.93 -22.33 2.45
C THR A 513 -16.23 -20.84 2.47
N ASN A 514 -17.45 -20.45 2.07
CA ASN A 514 -17.87 -19.06 2.14
C ASN A 514 -17.70 -18.48 3.55
N GLN A 515 -17.11 -17.29 3.60
CA GLN A 515 -16.85 -16.53 4.82
C GLN A 515 -17.45 -15.12 4.77
N PHE A 516 -17.94 -14.70 3.60
CA PHE A 516 -18.31 -13.31 3.32
C PHE A 516 -19.72 -13.17 2.74
N ASP A 517 -20.64 -14.09 3.07
CA ASP A 517 -22.05 -14.00 2.64
C ASP A 517 -22.69 -12.66 3.10
N ASP A 518 -22.30 -12.13 4.28
CA ASP A 518 -22.79 -10.86 4.85
C ASP A 518 -22.04 -9.62 4.31
N VAL A 519 -21.00 -9.82 3.52
CA VAL A 519 -20.31 -8.76 2.79
C VAL A 519 -20.87 -8.57 1.38
N ASP A 520 -21.58 -9.58 0.85
CA ASP A 520 -22.31 -9.44 -0.41
C ASP A 520 -23.56 -8.57 -0.19
N VAL A 521 -23.74 -7.53 -1.01
CA VAL A 521 -24.91 -6.65 -0.93
C VAL A 521 -26.23 -7.43 -1.08
N ASN A 522 -26.21 -8.55 -1.79
CA ASN A 522 -27.35 -9.46 -1.96
C ASN A 522 -27.84 -10.09 -0.64
N TYR A 523 -27.04 -10.05 0.41
CA TYR A 523 -27.45 -10.46 1.75
C TYR A 523 -28.51 -9.53 2.36
N TYR A 524 -28.55 -8.28 1.90
CA TYR A 524 -29.46 -7.25 2.38
C TYR A 524 -30.49 -6.83 1.34
N GLU A 525 -30.11 -6.76 0.09
CA GLU A 525 -30.95 -6.28 -1.01
C GLU A 525 -30.46 -6.80 -2.36
N ASP A 526 -31.40 -7.16 -3.25
CA ASP A 526 -31.10 -7.69 -4.58
C ASP A 526 -30.24 -6.71 -5.39
N PHE A 527 -29.13 -7.22 -5.91
CA PHE A 527 -28.18 -6.49 -6.74
C PHE A 527 -27.60 -7.40 -7.83
N THR A 528 -27.37 -6.83 -9.01
CA THR A 528 -26.72 -7.52 -10.13
C THR A 528 -25.32 -6.98 -10.29
N TYR A 529 -24.33 -7.84 -10.00
CA TYR A 529 -22.93 -7.53 -10.29
C TYR A 529 -22.68 -7.50 -11.80
N LEU A 530 -21.65 -6.78 -12.22
CA LEU A 530 -21.16 -6.81 -13.60
C LEU A 530 -20.84 -8.25 -14.00
N SER A 531 -21.32 -8.66 -15.15
CA SER A 531 -21.14 -10.03 -15.65
C SER A 531 -20.84 -10.01 -17.14
N ARG A 532 -19.89 -10.84 -17.57
CA ARG A 532 -19.62 -11.01 -19.01
C ARG A 532 -20.75 -11.75 -19.75
N ASN A 533 -21.73 -12.27 -18.99
CA ASN A 533 -22.92 -12.88 -19.63
C ASN A 533 -23.67 -11.90 -20.53
N ASP A 534 -23.75 -10.64 -20.13
CA ASP A 534 -24.47 -9.59 -20.86
C ASP A 534 -23.89 -8.18 -20.66
N TRP A 535 -22.83 -8.05 -19.86
CA TRP A 535 -22.18 -6.77 -19.51
C TRP A 535 -23.13 -5.75 -18.89
N THR A 536 -24.14 -6.23 -18.16
CA THR A 536 -25.02 -5.39 -17.35
C THR A 536 -24.63 -5.44 -15.87
N GLY A 537 -25.32 -4.67 -15.03
CA GLY A 537 -25.07 -4.62 -13.61
C GLY A 537 -24.54 -3.27 -13.15
N THR A 538 -23.34 -3.21 -12.58
CA THR A 538 -22.84 -2.00 -11.92
C THR A 538 -22.49 -0.86 -12.88
N PHE A 539 -21.97 -1.15 -14.07
CA PHE A 539 -21.52 -0.15 -15.01
C PHE A 539 -22.63 0.17 -16.05
N PRO A 540 -22.89 1.44 -16.39
CA PRO A 540 -22.25 2.68 -15.92
C PRO A 540 -22.96 3.34 -14.71
N THR A 541 -23.72 2.65 -13.93
CA THR A 541 -24.56 3.20 -12.84
C THR A 541 -23.98 2.89 -11.45
N THR A 542 -24.40 3.68 -10.46
CA THR A 542 -24.08 3.42 -9.05
C THR A 542 -25.20 2.66 -8.37
N PHE A 543 -24.87 1.90 -7.31
CA PHE A 543 -25.88 1.26 -6.45
C PHE A 543 -26.77 2.32 -5.81
N LYS A 544 -28.09 2.19 -5.99
CA LYS A 544 -29.10 3.12 -5.43
C LYS A 544 -28.83 4.62 -5.73
N ASN A 545 -28.10 4.92 -6.81
CA ASN A 545 -27.71 6.28 -7.18
C ASN A 545 -26.99 7.03 -6.04
N GLY A 546 -26.19 6.33 -5.22
CA GLY A 546 -25.44 6.91 -4.13
C GLY A 546 -26.23 7.22 -2.85
N SER A 547 -27.48 6.78 -2.74
CA SER A 547 -28.38 7.11 -1.65
C SER A 547 -29.26 5.92 -1.28
N TRP A 548 -28.87 5.19 -0.21
CA TRP A 548 -29.51 3.94 0.20
C TRP A 548 -30.32 4.09 1.49
N THR A 549 -31.54 3.56 1.50
CA THR A 549 -32.31 3.34 2.74
C THR A 549 -32.15 1.88 3.15
N ALA A 550 -31.30 1.65 4.12
CA ALA A 550 -30.97 0.30 4.57
C ALA A 550 -32.15 -0.42 5.23
N THR A 551 -32.14 -1.75 5.11
CA THR A 551 -33.10 -2.62 5.81
C THR A 551 -32.85 -2.62 7.32
N ASP A 552 -33.88 -2.99 8.12
CA ASP A 552 -33.73 -3.12 9.58
C ASP A 552 -32.62 -4.12 9.94
N LYS A 553 -32.44 -5.18 9.15
CA LYS A 553 -31.38 -6.16 9.32
C LYS A 553 -30.00 -5.51 9.16
N MET A 554 -29.80 -4.72 8.10
CA MET A 554 -28.53 -4.05 7.87
C MET A 554 -28.24 -3.02 8.96
N LEU A 555 -29.25 -2.27 9.41
CA LEU A 555 -29.10 -1.32 10.52
C LEU A 555 -28.66 -2.03 11.81
N ALA A 556 -29.24 -3.20 12.10
CA ALA A 556 -28.82 -4.00 13.25
C ALA A 556 -27.40 -4.54 13.12
N ASP A 557 -26.97 -4.93 11.90
CA ASP A 557 -25.63 -5.43 11.65
C ASP A 557 -24.57 -4.32 11.65
N LEU A 558 -24.95 -3.05 11.44
CA LEU A 558 -24.08 -1.88 11.60
C LEU A 558 -23.75 -1.56 13.06
N GLU A 559 -24.60 -1.98 14.00
CA GLU A 559 -24.34 -1.84 15.44
C GLU A 559 -23.23 -2.79 15.91
N PHE A 560 -22.80 -2.67 17.14
CA PHE A 560 -21.78 -3.55 17.71
C PHE A 560 -22.31 -4.98 17.82
N PHE A 561 -21.45 -5.93 17.47
CA PHE A 561 -21.76 -7.34 17.57
C PHE A 561 -21.79 -7.78 19.03
N ASP A 562 -22.87 -8.43 19.44
CA ASP A 562 -22.95 -9.07 20.76
C ASP A 562 -22.19 -10.39 20.76
N VAL A 563 -20.94 -10.36 21.24
CA VAL A 563 -20.05 -11.52 21.33
C VAL A 563 -20.66 -12.69 22.11
N THR A 564 -21.56 -12.41 23.06
CA THR A 564 -22.19 -13.45 23.86
C THR A 564 -23.22 -14.28 23.09
N SER A 565 -23.61 -13.81 21.92
CA SER A 565 -24.54 -14.54 21.02
C SER A 565 -23.82 -15.59 20.16
N ASP A 566 -22.51 -15.57 20.08
CA ASP A 566 -21.73 -16.53 19.30
C ASP A 566 -21.22 -17.67 20.18
N THR A 567 -21.45 -18.91 19.75
CA THR A 567 -21.05 -20.11 20.45
C THR A 567 -19.91 -20.88 19.78
N THR A 568 -19.32 -20.31 18.74
CA THR A 568 -18.28 -20.97 17.93
C THR A 568 -17.11 -21.46 18.77
N ASP A 569 -16.66 -20.66 19.73
CA ASP A 569 -15.52 -20.98 20.61
C ASP A 569 -15.90 -21.61 21.96
N ASP A 570 -17.19 -21.91 22.19
CA ASP A 570 -17.70 -22.38 23.51
C ASP A 570 -16.94 -23.60 24.05
N GLU A 571 -16.65 -24.59 23.22
CA GLU A 571 -15.89 -25.76 23.62
C GLU A 571 -14.50 -25.39 24.12
N THR A 572 -13.78 -24.57 23.35
CA THR A 572 -12.45 -24.08 23.69
C THR A 572 -12.47 -23.19 24.93
N ILE A 573 -13.43 -22.25 25.00
CA ILE A 573 -13.62 -21.38 26.17
C ILE A 573 -13.97 -22.19 27.41
N ASN A 574 -14.83 -23.21 27.30
CA ASN A 574 -15.20 -24.08 28.41
C ASN A 574 -14.02 -24.90 28.91
N ALA A 575 -13.15 -25.36 28.02
CA ALA A 575 -11.90 -26.06 28.38
C ALA A 575 -10.82 -25.12 28.93
N PHE A 576 -10.85 -23.84 28.56
CA PHE A 576 -9.86 -22.85 28.94
C PHE A 576 -9.86 -22.60 30.46
N THR A 577 -8.67 -22.57 31.03
CA THR A 577 -8.45 -22.21 32.43
C THR A 577 -7.60 -20.95 32.51
N TYR A 578 -8.26 -19.83 32.87
CA TYR A 578 -7.54 -18.58 33.04
C TYR A 578 -6.48 -18.68 34.14
N LYS A 579 -5.25 -18.39 33.77
CA LYS A 579 -4.11 -18.28 34.68
C LYS A 579 -3.48 -16.92 34.45
N SER A 580 -3.35 -16.12 35.48
CA SER A 580 -2.67 -14.82 35.42
C SER A 580 -1.94 -14.57 36.74
N ASP A 581 -0.85 -13.82 36.67
CA ASP A 581 -0.01 -13.48 37.79
C ASP A 581 0.62 -14.72 38.46
N PHE A 582 0.97 -15.71 37.64
CA PHE A 582 1.69 -16.90 38.15
C PHE A 582 3.04 -16.44 38.71
N LYS A 583 3.29 -16.74 40.01
CA LYS A 583 4.39 -16.10 40.75
C LYS A 583 5.73 -16.75 40.50
N ASP A 584 5.74 -18.01 40.16
CA ASP A 584 6.96 -18.72 39.82
C ASP A 584 7.33 -18.43 38.38
N THR A 585 8.16 -17.43 38.13
CA THR A 585 8.69 -17.12 36.80
C THR A 585 9.54 -18.27 36.32
N THR A 586 8.94 -19.18 35.56
CA THR A 586 9.61 -20.38 35.04
C THR A 586 10.32 -20.08 33.73
N TYR A 587 9.73 -19.18 32.90
CA TYR A 587 10.23 -18.86 31.58
C TYR A 587 10.38 -17.35 31.37
N LYS A 588 11.39 -16.97 30.60
CA LYS A 588 11.51 -15.71 29.91
C LYS A 588 11.43 -15.93 28.41
N LEU A 589 11.24 -14.88 27.63
CA LEU A 589 11.06 -14.93 26.19
C LEU A 589 12.13 -15.75 25.45
N PRO A 590 13.47 -15.62 25.78
CA PRO A 590 14.48 -16.44 25.14
C PRO A 590 14.36 -17.95 25.37
N ASP A 591 13.64 -18.36 26.40
CA ASP A 591 13.47 -19.79 26.72
C ASP A 591 12.45 -20.48 25.81
N VAL A 592 11.62 -19.69 25.08
CA VAL A 592 10.49 -20.19 24.29
C VAL A 592 10.48 -19.70 22.84
N MET A 593 11.24 -18.67 22.48
CA MET A 593 11.14 -17.99 21.19
C MET A 593 11.44 -18.88 19.98
N GLU A 594 12.18 -19.98 20.16
CA GLU A 594 12.47 -20.95 19.10
C GLU A 594 11.41 -22.09 19.00
N LEU A 595 10.40 -22.06 19.86
CA LEU A 595 9.37 -23.08 19.89
C LEU A 595 8.22 -22.70 18.93
N PRO A 596 7.57 -23.69 18.31
CA PRO A 596 6.42 -23.44 17.47
C PRO A 596 5.27 -22.80 18.28
N TYR A 597 4.39 -22.07 17.59
CA TYR A 597 3.31 -21.30 18.21
C TYR A 597 2.39 -22.12 19.12
N ASP A 598 2.15 -23.39 18.79
CA ASP A 598 1.27 -24.31 19.53
C ASP A 598 1.95 -25.00 20.72
N ASP A 599 3.24 -24.77 20.98
CA ASP A 599 3.89 -25.31 22.18
C ASP A 599 3.29 -24.67 23.44
N THR A 600 2.90 -25.54 24.40
CA THR A 600 2.24 -25.13 25.65
C THR A 600 3.09 -24.22 26.54
N LYS A 601 4.40 -24.16 26.34
CA LYS A 601 5.28 -23.25 27.08
C LYS A 601 4.98 -21.78 26.77
N TRP A 602 4.44 -21.47 25.61
CA TRP A 602 3.93 -20.13 25.32
C TRP A 602 2.79 -19.76 26.25
N ASP A 603 1.85 -20.68 26.50
CA ASP A 603 0.75 -20.43 27.42
C ASP A 603 1.25 -20.27 28.86
N ASP A 604 2.27 -21.03 29.25
CA ASP A 604 2.92 -20.88 30.56
C ASP A 604 3.63 -19.52 30.64
N LEU A 605 4.33 -19.06 29.60
CA LEU A 605 4.93 -17.72 29.54
C LEU A 605 3.88 -16.61 29.72
N ILE A 606 2.79 -16.66 28.95
CA ILE A 606 1.74 -15.67 29.02
C ILE A 606 1.04 -15.67 30.38
N SER A 607 0.88 -16.83 31.00
CA SER A 607 0.26 -16.94 32.33
C SER A 607 1.02 -16.20 33.43
N GLN A 608 2.29 -15.87 33.21
CA GLN A 608 3.11 -15.08 34.14
C GLN A 608 2.76 -13.58 34.07
N MET A 609 2.10 -13.11 33.01
CA MET A 609 1.64 -11.74 32.94
C MET A 609 0.43 -11.49 33.83
N THR A 610 0.34 -10.28 34.39
CA THR A 610 -0.88 -9.84 35.05
C THR A 610 -1.94 -9.45 34.02
N TYR A 611 -3.22 -9.48 34.43
CA TYR A 611 -4.31 -9.00 33.57
C TYR A 611 -4.04 -7.58 33.03
N THR A 612 -3.54 -6.70 33.90
CA THR A 612 -3.20 -5.32 33.53
C THR A 612 -2.07 -5.26 32.48
N GLN A 613 -1.08 -6.14 32.54
CA GLN A 613 0.00 -6.17 31.53
C GLN A 613 -0.54 -6.65 30.19
N MET A 614 -1.34 -7.72 30.13
CA MET A 614 -1.96 -8.21 28.91
C MET A 614 -2.85 -7.13 28.28
N THR A 615 -3.73 -6.52 29.08
CA THR A 615 -4.63 -5.48 28.55
C THR A 615 -3.91 -4.20 28.12
N LYS A 616 -2.80 -3.82 28.77
CA LYS A 616 -1.95 -2.71 28.31
C LYS A 616 -1.28 -3.04 26.98
N LEU A 617 -0.76 -4.24 26.82
CA LEU A 617 -0.13 -4.69 25.58
C LEU A 617 -1.11 -4.62 24.40
N ILE A 618 -2.36 -5.03 24.62
CA ILE A 618 -3.43 -5.01 23.60
C ILE A 618 -3.83 -3.59 23.21
N ARG A 619 -4.03 -2.69 24.17
CA ARG A 619 -4.68 -1.39 23.93
C ARG A 619 -3.75 -0.22 23.68
N LEU A 620 -2.43 -0.40 23.82
CA LEU A 620 -1.43 0.65 23.68
C LEU A 620 -0.38 0.30 22.61
N GLY A 621 -0.87 -0.06 21.41
CA GLY A 621 -0.05 -0.38 20.26
C GLY A 621 0.32 0.80 19.36
N GLY A 622 0.04 2.04 19.79
CA GLY A 622 0.27 3.22 18.96
C GLY A 622 1.75 3.56 18.81
N TYR A 623 2.32 3.28 17.64
CA TYR A 623 3.71 3.52 17.25
C TYR A 623 4.77 2.87 18.17
N ALA A 624 4.35 1.95 19.02
CA ALA A 624 5.23 1.24 19.94
C ALA A 624 4.48 0.09 20.61
N THR A 625 5.17 -0.94 21.05
CA THR A 625 4.61 -1.94 21.96
C THR A 625 5.04 -1.70 23.39
N VAL A 626 4.31 -2.27 24.34
CA VAL A 626 4.59 -2.12 25.76
C VAL A 626 5.62 -3.14 26.22
N GLN A 627 6.64 -2.69 26.93
CA GLN A 627 7.60 -3.56 27.61
C GLN A 627 6.96 -4.35 28.75
N VAL A 628 7.29 -5.64 28.87
CA VAL A 628 6.83 -6.50 29.98
C VAL A 628 8.02 -7.24 30.57
N ASP A 629 8.69 -6.60 31.52
CA ASP A 629 9.94 -7.09 32.16
C ASP A 629 9.81 -8.50 32.72
N ARG A 630 8.63 -8.83 33.23
CA ARG A 630 8.39 -10.11 33.90
C ARG A 630 8.63 -11.31 33.00
N ILE A 631 8.25 -11.20 31.74
CA ILE A 631 8.46 -12.23 30.71
C ILE A 631 9.64 -11.93 29.80
N GLY A 632 10.30 -10.79 30.01
CA GLY A 632 11.42 -10.37 29.19
C GLY A 632 11.05 -9.83 27.83
N LEU A 633 9.81 -9.33 27.65
CA LEU A 633 9.38 -8.71 26.39
C LEU A 633 9.93 -7.29 26.28
N PRO A 634 10.76 -6.98 25.27
CA PRO A 634 11.26 -5.62 25.06
C PRO A 634 10.15 -4.71 24.53
N LYS A 635 10.35 -3.40 24.66
CA LYS A 635 9.58 -2.39 23.97
C LYS A 635 10.01 -2.34 22.50
N THR A 636 9.05 -2.19 21.58
CA THR A 636 9.34 -1.83 20.19
C THR A 636 9.10 -0.34 19.95
N ILE A 637 9.65 0.19 18.89
CA ILE A 637 9.28 1.44 18.25
C ILE A 637 8.83 1.09 16.84
N ASP A 638 7.64 1.55 16.48
CA ASP A 638 7.02 1.26 15.19
C ASP A 638 6.70 2.58 14.49
N LYS A 639 6.80 2.63 13.16
CA LYS A 639 6.60 3.85 12.38
C LYS A 639 5.89 3.61 11.06
N ASP A 640 5.34 4.69 10.52
CA ASP A 640 4.83 4.73 9.16
C ASP A 640 5.96 4.52 8.15
N GLY A 641 5.60 3.93 7.00
CA GLY A 641 6.52 3.84 5.90
C GLY A 641 6.35 2.65 4.98
N PRO A 642 5.45 2.70 3.97
CA PRO A 642 5.53 1.76 2.85
C PRO A 642 6.76 2.00 1.97
N SER A 643 7.20 3.25 1.84
CA SER A 643 8.36 3.63 1.01
C SER A 643 9.55 4.14 1.84
N GLY A 644 9.85 3.52 2.98
CA GLY A 644 10.87 3.95 3.92
C GLY A 644 10.27 4.51 5.20
N ILE A 645 11.05 4.49 6.30
CA ILE A 645 10.57 4.98 7.60
C ILE A 645 10.32 6.48 7.52
N SER A 646 9.10 6.89 7.90
CA SER A 646 8.67 8.28 7.88
C SER A 646 8.45 8.84 9.29
N GLY A 647 9.13 9.94 9.60
CA GLY A 647 8.88 10.76 10.77
C GLY A 647 7.85 11.89 10.54
N THR A 648 7.22 11.94 9.38
CA THR A 648 6.38 13.07 8.96
C THR A 648 5.17 13.28 9.87
N LEU A 649 4.46 12.23 10.25
CA LEU A 649 3.25 12.32 11.07
C LEU A 649 3.53 12.41 12.57
N VAL A 650 4.46 11.61 13.07
CA VAL A 650 4.66 11.46 14.52
C VAL A 650 6.01 12.01 15.00
N GLY A 651 6.79 12.58 14.11
CA GLY A 651 8.15 13.07 14.40
C GLY A 651 9.17 11.93 14.56
N GLY A 652 10.38 12.27 15.03
CA GLY A 652 11.51 11.36 15.16
C GLY A 652 12.22 11.13 13.82
N GLU A 653 13.01 10.07 13.74
CA GLU A 653 13.83 9.75 12.56
C GLU A 653 13.00 9.39 11.34
N SER A 654 13.48 9.83 10.17
CA SER A 654 13.15 9.28 8.87
C SER A 654 14.38 8.58 8.30
N THR A 655 14.18 7.54 7.51
CA THR A 655 15.25 6.92 6.71
C THR A 655 15.21 7.39 5.27
N MET A 656 16.04 6.83 4.41
CA MET A 656 15.96 7.09 2.99
C MET A 656 14.55 6.73 2.48
N ALA A 657 13.99 7.61 1.66
CA ALA A 657 12.75 7.34 0.98
C ALA A 657 13.02 6.49 -0.28
N TRP A 658 12.48 5.28 -0.30
CA TRP A 658 12.46 4.41 -1.47
C TRP A 658 11.45 4.91 -2.51
N PRO A 659 11.55 4.51 -3.78
CA PRO A 659 10.49 4.80 -4.75
C PRO A 659 9.13 4.30 -4.28
N ALA A 660 8.07 4.95 -4.72
CA ALA A 660 6.70 4.55 -4.41
C ALA A 660 6.42 3.09 -4.82
N GLU A 661 5.53 2.39 -4.12
CA GLU A 661 5.24 0.96 -4.37
C GLU A 661 4.78 0.70 -5.80
N VAL A 662 4.04 1.62 -6.42
CA VAL A 662 3.69 1.55 -7.85
C VAL A 662 4.92 1.53 -8.75
N VAL A 663 6.00 2.25 -8.39
CA VAL A 663 7.29 2.23 -9.12
C VAL A 663 8.08 0.97 -8.81
N MET A 664 8.02 0.48 -7.56
CA MET A 664 8.61 -0.82 -7.22
C MET A 664 7.98 -1.94 -8.05
N ALA A 665 6.66 -1.93 -8.19
CA ALA A 665 5.95 -2.93 -8.99
C ALA A 665 6.26 -2.82 -10.49
N SER A 666 6.39 -1.59 -11.03
CA SER A 666 6.71 -1.38 -12.44
C SER A 666 8.10 -1.88 -12.85
N THR A 667 8.96 -2.23 -11.88
CA THR A 667 10.21 -2.95 -12.17
C THR A 667 9.95 -4.36 -12.71
N TRP A 668 8.85 -5.01 -12.35
CA TRP A 668 8.59 -6.44 -12.62
C TRP A 668 9.75 -7.34 -12.21
N ASN A 669 10.48 -6.94 -11.18
CA ASN A 669 11.69 -7.59 -10.70
C ASN A 669 11.57 -7.95 -9.21
N ALA A 670 10.79 -8.97 -8.91
CA ALA A 670 10.53 -9.40 -7.54
C ALA A 670 11.82 -9.67 -6.72
N PRO A 671 12.89 -10.28 -7.28
CA PRO A 671 14.17 -10.38 -6.58
C PRO A 671 14.82 -9.04 -6.21
N MET A 672 14.67 -8.00 -7.04
CA MET A 672 15.15 -6.65 -6.72
C MET A 672 14.37 -6.05 -5.56
N ILE A 673 13.05 -6.24 -5.53
CA ILE A 673 12.19 -5.77 -4.44
C ILE A 673 12.49 -6.54 -3.15
N GLN A 674 12.80 -7.82 -3.22
CA GLN A 674 13.30 -8.53 -2.04
C GLN A 674 14.61 -7.94 -1.50
N ASN A 675 15.54 -7.57 -2.38
CA ASN A 675 16.78 -6.92 -1.98
C ASN A 675 16.53 -5.52 -1.40
N LEU A 676 15.56 -4.77 -1.95
CA LEU A 676 15.10 -3.50 -1.35
C LEU A 676 14.60 -3.74 0.07
N GLY A 677 13.74 -4.75 0.29
CA GLY A 677 13.26 -5.11 1.61
C GLY A 677 14.39 -5.47 2.60
N VAL A 678 15.48 -6.08 2.13
CA VAL A 678 16.68 -6.34 2.95
C VAL A 678 17.33 -5.03 3.41
N TRP A 679 17.55 -4.08 2.50
CA TRP A 679 18.14 -2.78 2.82
C TRP A 679 17.21 -1.94 3.71
N PHE A 680 15.91 -1.94 3.42
CA PHE A 680 14.90 -1.30 4.25
C PHE A 680 14.91 -1.87 5.68
N GLY A 681 15.15 -3.19 5.82
CA GLY A 681 15.33 -3.81 7.12
C GLY A 681 16.59 -3.35 7.84
N GLU A 682 17.70 -3.12 7.14
CA GLU A 682 18.91 -2.50 7.70
C GLU A 682 18.65 -1.05 8.13
N ASP A 683 17.92 -0.27 7.33
CA ASP A 683 17.46 1.08 7.68
C ASP A 683 16.68 1.07 9.00
N SER A 684 15.75 0.11 9.14
CA SER A 684 14.94 -0.06 10.36
C SER A 684 15.82 -0.32 11.58
N ILE A 685 16.80 -1.20 11.47
CA ILE A 685 17.73 -1.50 12.55
C ILE A 685 18.57 -0.27 12.91
N ALA A 686 19.12 0.42 11.91
CA ALA A 686 19.94 1.61 12.08
C ALA A 686 19.15 2.77 12.70
N ALA A 687 17.90 2.93 12.31
CA ALA A 687 16.98 3.92 12.86
C ALA A 687 16.41 3.52 14.25
N GLY A 688 16.64 2.28 14.72
CA GLY A 688 16.08 1.79 15.97
C GLY A 688 14.57 1.57 15.93
N VAL A 689 14.01 1.31 14.73
CA VAL A 689 12.60 1.04 14.46
C VAL A 689 12.42 -0.46 14.28
N VAL A 690 11.52 -1.06 15.04
CA VAL A 690 11.27 -2.51 15.01
C VAL A 690 10.13 -2.86 14.09
N GLY A 691 9.08 -2.03 14.10
CA GLY A 691 7.88 -2.20 13.31
C GLY A 691 7.72 -1.13 12.23
N VAL A 692 7.34 -1.56 11.03
CA VAL A 692 7.06 -0.69 9.89
C VAL A 692 5.63 -0.94 9.42
N TYR A 693 4.80 0.11 9.38
CA TYR A 693 3.44 0.04 8.87
C TYR A 693 3.46 0.05 7.33
N GLY A 694 3.62 -1.13 6.77
CA GLY A 694 3.78 -1.45 5.35
C GLY A 694 4.20 -2.90 5.14
N PRO A 695 4.27 -3.37 3.87
CA PRO A 695 3.84 -2.70 2.64
C PRO A 695 2.33 -2.52 2.53
N GLY A 696 1.89 -1.67 1.60
CA GLY A 696 0.50 -1.58 1.18
C GLY A 696 0.17 -2.69 0.19
N ALA A 697 -0.93 -3.43 0.41
CA ALA A 697 -1.28 -4.58 -0.42
C ALA A 697 -2.73 -4.54 -0.96
N ASP A 698 -3.41 -3.41 -0.80
CA ASP A 698 -4.68 -3.14 -1.48
C ASP A 698 -4.45 -3.02 -3.00
N ILE A 699 -5.52 -2.99 -3.78
CA ILE A 699 -5.49 -3.01 -5.24
C ILE A 699 -5.77 -1.61 -5.80
N HIS A 700 -5.16 -1.27 -6.93
CA HIS A 700 -5.56 -0.11 -7.74
C HIS A 700 -6.93 -0.38 -8.38
N ARG A 701 -7.96 -0.43 -7.54
CA ARG A 701 -9.33 -0.68 -7.99
C ARG A 701 -9.83 0.38 -8.97
N SER A 702 -9.39 1.59 -8.77
CA SER A 702 -9.76 2.75 -9.59
C SER A 702 -8.54 3.61 -9.91
N PRO A 703 -8.45 4.15 -11.14
CA PRO A 703 -7.48 5.19 -11.46
C PRO A 703 -7.56 6.42 -10.53
N TYR A 704 -8.72 6.66 -9.92
CA TYR A 704 -9.01 7.82 -9.08
C TYR A 704 -8.77 7.59 -7.59
N SER A 705 -8.30 6.44 -7.15
CA SER A 705 -7.95 6.23 -5.75
C SER A 705 -6.74 7.07 -5.33
N GLY A 706 -6.85 7.74 -4.19
CA GLY A 706 -5.82 8.67 -3.70
C GLY A 706 -4.52 7.99 -3.29
N ARG A 707 -4.57 6.71 -2.88
CA ARG A 707 -3.42 5.97 -2.35
C ARG A 707 -2.80 4.96 -3.30
N ASN A 708 -3.07 5.02 -4.60
CA ASN A 708 -2.42 4.14 -5.58
C ASN A 708 -0.89 4.24 -5.55
N PHE A 709 -0.31 5.33 -5.06
CA PHE A 709 1.14 5.46 -4.92
C PHE A 709 1.76 4.45 -3.94
N GLU A 710 1.03 4.01 -2.91
CA GLU A 710 1.50 3.09 -1.89
C GLU A 710 0.90 1.68 -2.00
N TYR A 711 0.32 1.36 -3.16
CA TYR A 711 -0.14 0.03 -3.54
C TYR A 711 0.57 -0.38 -4.83
N PHE A 712 0.65 -1.68 -5.11
CA PHE A 712 1.50 -2.16 -6.19
C PHE A 712 0.87 -2.05 -7.58
N SER A 713 -0.42 -2.42 -7.76
CA SER A 713 -1.00 -2.63 -9.09
C SER A 713 -2.52 -2.81 -9.06
N GLU A 714 -3.15 -2.69 -10.24
CA GLU A 714 -4.51 -3.19 -10.49
C GLU A 714 -4.56 -4.74 -10.54
N ASP A 715 -3.41 -5.40 -10.71
CA ASP A 715 -3.34 -6.86 -10.79
C ASP A 715 -3.01 -7.50 -9.45
N SER A 716 -3.82 -8.49 -9.10
CA SER A 716 -3.73 -9.21 -7.83
C SER A 716 -2.50 -10.12 -7.74
N MET A 717 -2.02 -10.74 -8.85
CA MET A 717 -0.84 -11.60 -8.83
C MET A 717 0.46 -10.79 -8.79
N LEU A 718 0.53 -9.65 -9.49
CA LEU A 718 1.67 -8.74 -9.39
C LEU A 718 1.80 -8.22 -7.96
N SER A 719 0.70 -7.79 -7.36
CA SER A 719 0.65 -7.35 -5.95
C SER A 719 1.06 -8.48 -4.99
N TYR A 720 0.58 -9.72 -5.22
CA TYR A 720 0.99 -10.91 -4.47
C TYR A 720 2.52 -11.08 -4.47
N GLN A 721 3.13 -11.07 -5.65
CA GLN A 721 4.55 -11.32 -5.80
C GLN A 721 5.41 -10.20 -5.21
N MET A 722 5.02 -8.93 -5.43
CA MET A 722 5.79 -7.78 -4.92
C MET A 722 5.73 -7.70 -3.40
N ALA A 723 4.53 -7.80 -2.81
CA ALA A 723 4.36 -7.80 -1.36
C ALA A 723 5.10 -8.98 -0.69
N ALA A 724 5.02 -10.19 -1.26
CA ALA A 724 5.72 -11.36 -0.74
C ALA A 724 7.24 -11.16 -0.72
N HIS A 725 7.82 -10.62 -1.79
CA HIS A 725 9.27 -10.46 -1.88
C HIS A 725 9.79 -9.31 -1.00
N GLU A 726 9.11 -8.18 -0.95
CA GLU A 726 9.47 -7.09 -0.04
C GLU A 726 9.46 -7.57 1.41
N LEU A 727 8.38 -8.25 1.80
CA LEU A 727 8.25 -8.80 3.14
C LEU A 727 9.33 -9.82 3.48
N ARG A 728 9.68 -10.74 2.56
CA ARG A 728 10.81 -11.65 2.79
C ARG A 728 12.10 -10.90 3.11
N GLY A 729 12.35 -9.79 2.41
CA GLY A 729 13.50 -8.92 2.67
C GLY A 729 13.45 -8.33 4.08
N LEU A 730 12.40 -7.63 4.44
CA LEU A 730 12.17 -7.03 5.77
C LEU A 730 12.26 -8.08 6.88
N ARG A 731 11.57 -9.21 6.71
CA ARG A 731 11.56 -10.33 7.67
C ARG A 731 12.92 -10.96 7.88
N SER A 732 13.75 -11.04 6.84
CA SER A 732 15.12 -11.55 6.95
C SER A 732 15.99 -10.75 7.91
N LYS A 733 15.60 -9.51 8.21
CA LYS A 733 16.23 -8.61 9.18
C LYS A 733 15.52 -8.57 10.54
N GLY A 734 14.47 -9.35 10.70
CA GLY A 734 13.68 -9.37 11.93
C GLY A 734 12.83 -8.12 12.14
N VAL A 735 12.41 -7.46 11.07
CA VAL A 735 11.48 -6.34 11.12
C VAL A 735 10.05 -6.86 11.26
N LEU A 736 9.26 -6.19 12.09
CA LEU A 736 7.83 -6.42 12.25
C LEU A 736 7.10 -5.61 11.17
N ALA A 737 6.81 -6.25 10.04
CA ALA A 737 6.14 -5.59 8.92
C ALA A 737 4.63 -5.78 9.03
N TYR A 738 3.90 -4.66 9.11
CA TYR A 738 2.44 -4.63 9.24
C TYR A 738 1.81 -4.45 7.86
N VAL A 739 1.60 -5.55 7.14
CA VAL A 739 0.93 -5.47 5.84
C VAL A 739 -0.43 -4.79 5.97
N LYS A 740 -0.72 -3.80 5.13
CA LYS A 740 -1.88 -2.91 5.27
C LYS A 740 -2.56 -2.66 3.93
N HIS A 741 -3.82 -2.21 3.91
CA HIS A 741 -4.78 -2.16 5.03
C HIS A 741 -5.77 -3.31 4.87
N PHE A 742 -5.67 -4.34 5.66
CA PHE A 742 -6.47 -5.57 5.51
C PHE A 742 -7.91 -5.33 6.02
N ALA A 743 -8.91 -5.23 5.15
CA ALA A 743 -8.86 -5.20 3.70
C ALA A 743 -9.98 -4.33 3.10
N LEU A 744 -10.03 -4.24 1.77
CA LEU A 744 -10.99 -3.46 1.00
C LEU A 744 -10.87 -1.94 1.26
N ASN A 745 -9.65 -1.43 1.42
CA ASN A 745 -9.39 0.00 1.59
C ASN A 745 -8.92 0.64 0.27
N ASP A 746 -9.65 0.36 -0.82
CA ASP A 746 -9.30 0.83 -2.16
C ASP A 746 -9.87 2.23 -2.47
N GLN A 747 -10.39 2.93 -1.44
CA GLN A 747 -10.92 4.29 -1.49
C GLN A 747 -10.61 5.03 -0.20
N GLU A 748 -10.24 6.32 -0.32
CA GLU A 748 -9.98 7.20 0.83
C GLU A 748 -11.22 7.96 1.30
N THR A 749 -12.10 8.31 0.37
CA THR A 749 -13.33 9.06 0.66
C THR A 749 -14.22 8.28 1.63
N ASN A 750 -14.45 8.86 2.81
CA ASN A 750 -15.25 8.25 3.90
C ASN A 750 -14.70 6.92 4.43
N ARG A 751 -13.39 6.64 4.32
CA ARG A 751 -12.79 5.37 4.80
C ARG A 751 -13.10 5.05 6.26
N TYR A 752 -13.40 6.06 7.09
CA TYR A 752 -13.76 5.89 8.51
C TYR A 752 -15.13 5.21 8.67
N GLY A 753 -15.14 3.88 8.60
CA GLY A 753 -16.33 3.07 8.83
C GLY A 753 -17.32 3.03 7.66
N SER A 754 -16.91 3.38 6.45
CA SER A 754 -17.72 3.13 5.25
C SER A 754 -17.97 1.63 5.07
N ALA A 755 -19.22 1.24 4.83
CA ALA A 755 -19.62 -0.14 4.60
C ALA A 755 -19.31 -0.55 3.15
N ILE A 756 -18.30 -1.39 2.97
CA ILE A 756 -17.84 -1.86 1.67
C ILE A 756 -18.47 -3.22 1.37
N PHE A 757 -19.16 -3.31 0.24
CA PHE A 757 -19.83 -4.54 -0.19
C PHE A 757 -19.16 -5.09 -1.45
N ALA A 758 -18.87 -6.39 -1.45
CA ALA A 758 -18.31 -7.14 -2.58
C ALA A 758 -18.75 -8.60 -2.50
N ASN A 759 -18.81 -9.30 -3.63
CA ASN A 759 -19.01 -10.74 -3.62
C ASN A 759 -17.72 -11.49 -3.22
N GLU A 760 -17.88 -12.70 -2.69
CA GLU A 760 -16.75 -13.44 -2.14
C GLU A 760 -15.71 -13.86 -3.20
N GLN A 761 -16.11 -14.06 -4.46
CA GLN A 761 -15.15 -14.30 -5.54
C GLN A 761 -14.19 -13.13 -5.72
N ALA A 762 -14.73 -11.92 -5.82
CA ALA A 762 -13.91 -10.70 -5.95
C ALA A 762 -13.02 -10.49 -4.71
N ILE A 763 -13.56 -10.69 -3.52
CA ILE A 763 -12.78 -10.58 -2.28
C ILE A 763 -11.56 -11.51 -2.31
N ARG A 764 -11.73 -12.78 -2.67
CA ARG A 764 -10.66 -13.78 -2.63
C ARG A 764 -9.68 -13.69 -3.80
N GLU A 765 -10.19 -13.45 -5.02
CA GLU A 765 -9.35 -13.50 -6.23
C GLU A 765 -8.67 -12.15 -6.54
N ILE A 766 -9.26 -11.04 -6.08
CA ILE A 766 -8.76 -9.68 -6.35
C ILE A 766 -8.21 -9.04 -5.08
N PHE A 767 -9.10 -8.71 -4.12
CA PHE A 767 -8.77 -7.79 -3.03
C PHE A 767 -7.94 -8.43 -1.90
N PHE A 768 -8.02 -9.74 -1.71
CA PHE A 768 -7.24 -10.45 -0.68
C PHE A 768 -5.91 -11.00 -1.20
N LYS A 769 -5.74 -11.07 -2.53
CA LYS A 769 -4.62 -11.81 -3.12
C LYS A 769 -3.25 -11.20 -2.77
N GLY A 770 -3.12 -9.88 -2.72
CA GLY A 770 -1.89 -9.20 -2.28
C GLY A 770 -1.53 -9.55 -0.84
N PHE A 771 -2.52 -9.57 0.05
CA PHE A 771 -2.35 -9.96 1.46
C PHE A 771 -2.03 -11.46 1.61
N GLU A 772 -2.66 -12.33 0.80
CA GLU A 772 -2.30 -13.76 0.76
C GLU A 772 -0.82 -13.92 0.44
N GLY A 773 -0.32 -13.21 -0.56
CA GLY A 773 1.09 -13.22 -0.92
C GLY A 773 2.01 -12.79 0.21
N ALA A 774 1.68 -11.67 0.83
CA ALA A 774 2.41 -11.12 1.98
C ALA A 774 2.49 -12.11 3.16
N ILE A 775 1.41 -12.83 3.43
CA ILE A 775 1.29 -13.73 4.59
C ILE A 775 1.86 -15.11 4.27
N VAL A 776 1.35 -15.77 3.22
CA VAL A 776 1.69 -17.17 2.92
C VAL A 776 3.12 -17.29 2.40
N ASP A 777 3.49 -16.50 1.41
CA ASP A 777 4.80 -16.56 0.78
C ASP A 777 5.81 -15.54 1.38
N GLY A 778 5.35 -14.38 1.84
CA GLY A 778 6.18 -13.35 2.46
C GLY A 778 6.49 -13.62 3.95
N GLY A 779 5.66 -14.42 4.61
CA GLY A 779 5.80 -14.76 6.04
C GLY A 779 5.53 -13.58 6.97
N ALA A 780 4.57 -12.69 6.63
CA ALA A 780 4.18 -11.60 7.51
C ALA A 780 3.81 -12.10 8.91
N ASN A 781 4.25 -11.37 9.93
CA ASN A 781 3.93 -11.66 11.33
C ASN A 781 3.12 -10.54 12.01
N ALA A 782 2.75 -9.52 11.25
CA ALA A 782 1.81 -8.50 11.64
C ALA A 782 0.97 -8.06 10.44
N ALA A 783 -0.26 -7.63 10.69
CA ALA A 783 -1.15 -7.03 9.70
C ALA A 783 -1.90 -5.85 10.32
N MET A 784 -2.30 -4.88 9.51
CA MET A 784 -3.10 -3.75 9.96
C MET A 784 -4.51 -3.86 9.38
N ALA A 785 -5.51 -3.94 10.26
CA ALA A 785 -6.91 -3.93 9.88
C ALA A 785 -7.31 -2.54 9.38
N ALA A 786 -7.99 -2.49 8.25
CA ALA A 786 -8.44 -1.24 7.65
C ALA A 786 -9.48 -0.50 8.50
N MET A 787 -9.65 0.79 8.20
CA MET A 787 -10.64 1.64 8.89
C MET A 787 -12.08 1.37 8.42
N ASN A 788 -12.29 0.91 7.20
CA ASN A 788 -13.59 0.64 6.64
C ASN A 788 -14.27 -0.60 7.27
N ARG A 789 -15.51 -0.80 6.90
CA ARG A 789 -16.27 -2.03 7.20
C ARG A 789 -16.19 -2.99 6.01
N MET A 790 -16.26 -4.26 6.28
CA MET A 790 -16.58 -5.32 5.32
C MET A 790 -18.06 -5.69 5.50
N GLY A 791 -18.88 -5.41 4.47
CA GLY A 791 -20.33 -5.40 4.67
C GLY A 791 -20.70 -4.36 5.74
N ALA A 792 -21.55 -4.74 6.66
CA ALA A 792 -21.99 -3.87 7.76
C ALA A 792 -21.03 -3.82 8.96
N ARG A 793 -20.05 -4.74 9.07
CA ARG A 793 -19.15 -4.84 10.23
C ARG A 793 -17.81 -4.19 9.96
N TRP A 794 -17.26 -3.48 10.97
CA TRP A 794 -15.87 -3.07 10.89
C TRP A 794 -14.95 -4.26 10.62
N VAL A 795 -14.02 -4.13 9.69
CA VAL A 795 -13.20 -5.28 9.24
C VAL A 795 -12.47 -5.97 10.37
N GLY A 796 -11.92 -5.22 11.35
CA GLY A 796 -11.27 -5.81 12.53
C GLY A 796 -12.21 -6.62 13.44
N ALA A 797 -13.53 -6.44 13.29
CA ALA A 797 -14.57 -7.23 13.96
C ALA A 797 -15.22 -8.27 13.03
N HIS A 798 -14.69 -8.50 11.83
CA HIS A 798 -15.18 -9.48 10.89
C HIS A 798 -14.41 -10.80 11.04
N ARG A 799 -15.00 -11.76 11.77
CA ARG A 799 -14.35 -13.05 12.09
C ARG A 799 -13.97 -13.83 10.84
N GLY A 800 -14.78 -13.79 9.78
CA GLY A 800 -14.48 -14.41 8.49
C GLY A 800 -13.14 -13.98 7.93
N ALA A 801 -12.83 -12.69 8.03
CA ALA A 801 -11.54 -12.15 7.59
C ALA A 801 -10.42 -12.43 8.61
N MET A 802 -10.62 -12.02 9.88
CA MET A 802 -9.55 -11.99 10.89
C MET A 802 -9.14 -13.37 11.43
N THR A 803 -10.04 -14.33 11.44
CA THR A 803 -9.78 -15.68 11.93
C THR A 803 -9.87 -16.71 10.80
N ASN A 804 -11.05 -16.83 10.17
CA ASN A 804 -11.29 -17.97 9.30
C ASN A 804 -10.40 -17.97 8.05
N VAL A 805 -10.25 -16.83 7.38
CA VAL A 805 -9.34 -16.74 6.22
C VAL A 805 -7.89 -16.52 6.67
N LEU A 806 -7.64 -15.47 7.46
CA LEU A 806 -6.29 -15.08 7.80
C LEU A 806 -5.53 -16.20 8.55
N ARG A 807 -6.16 -16.82 9.56
CA ARG A 807 -5.51 -17.83 10.41
C ARG A 807 -5.82 -19.26 10.00
N ASP A 808 -7.10 -19.58 9.78
CA ASP A 808 -7.50 -20.98 9.56
C ASP A 808 -7.24 -21.43 8.12
N GLU A 809 -7.23 -20.51 7.13
CA GLU A 809 -6.87 -20.85 5.76
C GLU A 809 -5.40 -20.52 5.45
N TRP A 810 -4.91 -19.31 5.78
CA TRP A 810 -3.55 -18.88 5.42
C TRP A 810 -2.47 -19.19 6.47
N GLY A 811 -2.86 -19.69 7.65
CA GLY A 811 -1.90 -20.09 8.70
C GLY A 811 -1.17 -18.93 9.37
N PHE A 812 -1.78 -17.75 9.45
CA PHE A 812 -1.16 -16.58 10.08
C PHE A 812 -1.03 -16.76 11.60
N GLU A 813 0.19 -16.81 12.09
CA GLU A 813 0.53 -16.94 13.52
C GLU A 813 0.92 -15.62 14.18
N GLY A 814 0.85 -14.51 13.43
CA GLY A 814 1.13 -13.17 13.93
C GLY A 814 -0.05 -12.51 14.64
N PHE A 815 0.00 -11.18 14.76
CA PHE A 815 -1.10 -10.39 15.32
C PHE A 815 -1.62 -9.35 14.34
N VAL A 816 -2.87 -8.96 14.53
CA VAL A 816 -3.52 -7.88 13.78
C VAL A 816 -3.63 -6.65 14.67
N ILE A 817 -3.13 -5.50 14.21
CA ILE A 817 -3.34 -4.19 14.81
C ILE A 817 -4.47 -3.46 14.08
N THR A 818 -5.20 -2.58 14.77
CA THR A 818 -6.10 -1.63 14.08
C THR A 818 -5.29 -0.61 13.29
N ASP A 819 -5.90 0.08 12.34
CA ASP A 819 -5.45 1.41 11.94
C ASP A 819 -5.67 2.40 13.09
N GLN A 820 -5.44 3.72 12.89
CA GLN A 820 -5.49 4.75 13.92
C GLN A 820 -6.70 4.60 14.86
N ALA A 821 -6.45 4.50 16.16
CA ALA A 821 -7.47 4.32 17.21
C ALA A 821 -7.31 5.28 18.40
N SER A 822 -6.46 6.32 18.25
CA SER A 822 -6.12 7.24 19.34
C SER A 822 -7.12 8.38 19.55
N VAL A 823 -8.19 8.46 18.76
CA VAL A 823 -9.17 9.54 18.82
C VAL A 823 -10.59 9.00 18.94
N PRO A 824 -11.53 9.75 19.62
CA PRO A 824 -12.88 9.27 19.83
C PRO A 824 -13.67 8.92 18.55
N ALA A 825 -13.34 9.56 17.43
CA ALA A 825 -13.96 9.26 16.13
C ALA A 825 -13.79 7.80 15.71
N MET A 826 -12.77 7.10 16.25
CA MET A 826 -12.46 5.71 15.94
C MET A 826 -13.11 4.69 16.88
N PHE A 827 -13.94 5.10 17.82
CA PHE A 827 -14.58 4.18 18.78
C PHE A 827 -15.59 3.22 18.14
N TYR A 828 -15.93 3.37 16.87
CA TYR A 828 -16.65 2.36 16.11
C TYR A 828 -15.83 1.07 15.87
N GLN A 829 -14.50 1.12 16.02
CA GLN A 829 -13.60 -0.02 15.97
C GLN A 829 -13.69 -0.84 17.28
N ASP A 830 -14.88 -1.38 17.56
CA ASP A 830 -15.20 -1.99 18.85
C ASP A 830 -14.18 -3.05 19.30
N MET A 831 -13.62 -2.84 20.51
CA MET A 831 -12.56 -3.70 21.03
C MET A 831 -13.05 -5.10 21.39
N ILE A 832 -14.27 -5.23 21.83
CA ILE A 832 -14.80 -6.53 22.32
C ILE A 832 -15.03 -7.45 21.12
N SER A 833 -15.76 -6.97 20.12
CA SER A 833 -15.98 -7.73 18.90
C SER A 833 -14.69 -7.91 18.08
N GLY A 834 -13.76 -6.93 18.12
CA GLY A 834 -12.46 -7.07 17.50
C GLY A 834 -11.62 -8.19 18.11
N LEU A 835 -11.51 -8.24 19.45
CA LEU A 835 -10.82 -9.34 20.14
C LEU A 835 -11.43 -10.69 19.85
N TRP A 836 -12.78 -10.78 19.82
CA TRP A 836 -13.47 -12.00 19.41
C TRP A 836 -13.11 -12.41 17.98
N ALA A 837 -13.11 -11.46 17.05
CA ALA A 837 -12.86 -11.74 15.64
C ALA A 837 -11.40 -12.10 15.34
N GLY A 838 -10.43 -11.67 16.15
CA GLY A 838 -9.01 -11.94 15.94
C GLY A 838 -8.14 -10.71 15.64
N CYS A 839 -8.69 -9.49 15.84
CA CYS A 839 -7.89 -8.27 15.93
C CYS A 839 -7.31 -8.19 17.35
N ASP A 840 -5.99 -8.06 17.46
CA ASP A 840 -5.27 -8.31 18.70
C ASP A 840 -4.77 -7.05 19.39
N MET A 841 -4.55 -5.95 18.66
CA MET A 841 -3.93 -4.73 19.17
C MET A 841 -4.61 -3.48 18.62
N TRP A 842 -4.65 -2.42 19.42
CA TRP A 842 -5.17 -1.12 19.02
C TRP A 842 -4.03 -0.10 18.83
N LEU A 843 -3.96 0.52 17.65
CA LEU A 843 -3.03 1.61 17.35
C LEU A 843 -3.47 2.85 18.12
N ASN A 844 -3.30 2.79 19.43
CA ASN A 844 -3.74 3.79 20.37
C ASN A 844 -2.60 4.27 21.27
N THR A 845 -2.44 5.58 21.36
CA THR A 845 -1.42 6.24 22.16
C THR A 845 -1.93 6.77 23.51
N ASN A 846 -3.27 6.71 23.76
CA ASN A 846 -3.90 7.29 24.92
C ASN A 846 -4.25 6.24 25.98
N GLU A 847 -3.62 6.29 27.14
CA GLU A 847 -3.86 5.35 28.24
C GLU A 847 -5.30 5.37 28.79
N SER A 848 -6.09 6.40 28.54
CA SER A 848 -7.47 6.48 29.01
C SER A 848 -8.50 5.80 28.10
N TYR A 849 -8.11 5.41 26.88
CA TYR A 849 -9.00 4.78 25.92
C TYR A 849 -8.95 3.25 26.00
N TRP A 850 -9.98 2.61 25.49
CA TRP A 850 -10.05 1.17 25.27
C TRP A 850 -9.89 0.35 26.58
N ALA A 851 -10.53 0.78 27.68
CA ALA A 851 -10.38 0.12 28.99
C ALA A 851 -11.08 -1.26 29.02
N LEU A 852 -10.35 -2.31 29.42
CA LEU A 852 -10.83 -3.68 29.54
C LEU A 852 -11.05 -4.13 31.01
N SER A 853 -10.95 -3.21 31.97
CA SER A 853 -11.03 -3.55 33.41
C SER A 853 -12.38 -4.16 33.83
N ALA A 854 -13.46 -3.83 33.11
CA ALA A 854 -14.80 -4.37 33.37
C ALA A 854 -14.92 -5.88 33.09
N TYR A 855 -14.05 -6.42 32.22
CA TYR A 855 -14.08 -7.81 31.75
C TYR A 855 -13.10 -8.74 32.47
N LYS A 856 -12.51 -8.27 33.59
CA LYS A 856 -11.49 -9.02 34.31
C LYS A 856 -11.98 -10.39 34.80
N GLU A 857 -13.24 -10.49 35.17
CA GLU A 857 -13.87 -11.72 35.68
C GLU A 857 -14.70 -12.45 34.60
N ASP A 858 -14.72 -11.95 33.38
CA ASP A 858 -15.42 -12.55 32.24
C ASP A 858 -14.52 -13.61 31.58
N LYS A 859 -14.94 -14.88 31.60
CA LYS A 859 -14.15 -16.01 31.10
C LYS A 859 -13.89 -15.94 29.60
N THR A 860 -14.90 -15.52 28.83
CA THR A 860 -14.83 -15.37 27.39
C THR A 860 -13.79 -14.32 27.02
N MET A 861 -13.85 -13.17 27.67
CA MET A 861 -12.88 -12.10 27.43
C MET A 861 -11.49 -12.45 27.98
N GLN A 862 -11.40 -13.18 29.08
CA GLN A 862 -10.10 -13.69 29.56
C GLN A 862 -9.43 -14.59 28.51
N TYR A 863 -10.19 -15.43 27.82
CA TYR A 863 -9.70 -16.28 26.74
C TYR A 863 -9.18 -15.44 25.57
N TYR A 864 -9.98 -14.52 25.02
CA TYR A 864 -9.55 -13.69 23.89
C TYR A 864 -8.39 -12.77 24.23
N ILE A 865 -8.38 -12.16 25.42
CA ILE A 865 -7.26 -11.32 25.89
C ILE A 865 -5.98 -12.14 26.00
N THR A 866 -6.05 -13.38 26.49
CA THR A 866 -4.88 -14.27 26.61
C THR A 866 -4.36 -14.68 25.24
N ARG A 867 -5.25 -15.04 24.31
CA ARG A 867 -4.92 -15.35 22.91
C ARG A 867 -4.24 -14.18 22.22
N SER A 868 -4.81 -12.99 22.33
CA SER A 868 -4.23 -11.79 21.69
C SER A 868 -2.89 -11.40 22.29
N ALA A 869 -2.73 -11.52 23.62
CA ALA A 869 -1.43 -11.32 24.25
C ALA A 869 -0.38 -12.33 23.76
N LYS A 870 -0.76 -13.60 23.55
CA LYS A 870 0.13 -14.63 22.98
C LYS A 870 0.54 -14.27 21.54
N ASN A 871 -0.41 -13.90 20.68
CA ASN A 871 -0.15 -13.51 19.29
C ASN A 871 0.86 -12.36 19.20
N ILE A 872 0.67 -11.32 20.02
CA ILE A 872 1.56 -10.16 20.07
C ILE A 872 2.96 -10.57 20.57
N VAL A 873 3.05 -11.29 21.68
CA VAL A 873 4.32 -11.71 22.26
C VAL A 873 5.08 -12.64 21.32
N TYR A 874 4.38 -13.59 20.67
CA TYR A 874 4.96 -14.49 19.69
C TYR A 874 5.57 -13.73 18.50
N ALA A 875 4.84 -12.79 17.91
CA ALA A 875 5.35 -12.01 16.78
C ALA A 875 6.58 -11.15 17.15
N ILE A 876 6.54 -10.50 18.31
CA ILE A 876 7.67 -9.68 18.80
C ILE A 876 8.89 -10.56 19.10
N ALA A 877 8.70 -11.79 19.56
CA ALA A 877 9.78 -12.72 19.84
C ALA A 877 10.69 -12.97 18.64
N HIS A 878 10.14 -12.84 17.43
CA HIS A 878 10.83 -13.07 16.17
C HIS A 878 11.34 -11.78 15.52
N THR A 879 11.60 -10.74 16.33
CA THR A 879 12.13 -9.45 15.85
C THR A 879 13.59 -9.25 16.28
N TRP A 880 14.28 -8.36 15.54
CA TRP A 880 15.64 -7.96 15.87
C TRP A 880 15.77 -7.32 17.27
N ALA A 881 14.68 -6.70 17.78
CA ALA A 881 14.67 -6.10 19.13
C ALA A 881 14.91 -7.12 20.24
N VAL A 882 14.43 -8.34 20.08
CA VAL A 882 14.69 -9.43 21.05
C VAL A 882 16.16 -9.85 20.97
N ASN A 883 16.72 -9.96 19.77
CA ASN A 883 18.14 -10.29 19.60
C ASN A 883 19.07 -9.20 20.17
N ASP A 884 18.70 -7.91 20.11
CA ASP A 884 19.44 -6.82 20.72
C ASP A 884 19.28 -6.79 22.26
N ALA A 885 18.08 -7.10 22.76
CA ALA A 885 17.81 -7.17 24.18
C ALA A 885 18.51 -8.35 24.87
N TYR A 886 18.71 -9.46 24.16
CA TYR A 886 19.29 -10.70 24.71
C TYR A 886 20.51 -11.14 23.91
N LYS A 887 21.69 -10.68 24.31
CA LYS A 887 22.95 -11.07 23.65
C LYS A 887 23.46 -12.39 24.17
N THR A 888 23.69 -13.33 23.26
CA THR A 888 24.37 -14.58 23.60
C THR A 888 25.87 -14.33 23.77
N ASN A 889 26.39 -14.61 24.95
CA ASN A 889 27.80 -14.51 25.25
C ASN A 889 28.59 -15.65 24.59
N THR A 890 29.92 -15.53 24.55
CA THR A 890 30.81 -16.56 23.96
C THR A 890 30.81 -17.89 24.73
N ASP A 891 30.28 -17.93 25.94
CA ASP A 891 30.11 -19.14 26.77
C ASP A 891 28.68 -19.73 26.60
N GLY A 892 27.84 -19.20 25.73
CA GLY A 892 26.46 -19.65 25.52
C GLY A 892 25.46 -19.12 26.54
N THR A 893 25.87 -18.27 27.48
CA THR A 893 24.94 -17.62 28.41
C THR A 893 24.27 -16.41 27.72
N ILE A 894 23.01 -16.12 28.11
CA ILE A 894 22.27 -14.96 27.61
C ILE A 894 22.42 -13.83 28.63
N SER A 895 22.87 -12.66 28.17
CA SER A 895 22.92 -11.42 28.95
C SER A 895 21.82 -10.47 28.50
N GLU A 896 21.07 -9.96 29.48
CA GLU A 896 20.04 -8.94 29.27
C GLU A 896 20.67 -7.55 29.14
N THR A 897 20.36 -6.81 28.09
CA THR A 897 20.80 -5.42 27.93
C THR A 897 19.81 -4.47 28.59
N THR A 898 20.33 -3.45 29.31
CA THR A 898 19.46 -2.45 29.94
C THR A 898 18.81 -1.56 28.90
N SER A 899 17.47 -1.39 28.97
CA SER A 899 16.73 -0.49 28.08
C SER A 899 17.25 0.96 28.19
N LYS A 900 17.41 1.61 27.02
CA LYS A 900 17.79 3.03 26.95
C LYS A 900 16.67 3.90 27.52
N ILE A 901 17.02 4.81 28.46
CA ILE A 901 16.06 5.81 28.93
C ILE A 901 16.04 6.96 27.94
N PHE A 902 14.87 7.26 27.37
CA PHE A 902 14.70 8.38 26.45
C PHE A 902 15.02 9.72 27.15
N PRO A 903 15.78 10.63 26.52
CA PRO A 903 16.20 11.89 27.12
C PRO A 903 15.04 12.76 27.65
N TRP A 904 13.88 12.76 26.99
CA TRP A 904 12.71 13.49 27.42
C TRP A 904 12.14 12.98 28.76
N ARG A 905 12.28 11.67 29.06
CA ARG A 905 11.84 11.10 30.34
C ARG A 905 12.73 11.59 31.49
N ALA A 906 14.02 11.72 31.26
CA ALA A 906 14.92 12.32 32.22
C ALA A 906 14.57 13.79 32.47
N LEU A 907 14.24 14.55 31.43
CA LEU A 907 13.76 15.93 31.54
C LEU A 907 12.44 16.00 32.32
N LEU A 908 11.50 15.11 32.06
CA LEU A 908 10.23 15.04 32.78
C LEU A 908 10.45 14.77 34.30
N TRP A 909 11.33 13.85 34.66
CA TRP A 909 11.69 13.61 36.05
C TRP A 909 12.29 14.84 36.73
N ILE A 910 13.13 15.59 36.03
CA ILE A 910 13.67 16.87 36.53
C ILE A 910 12.53 17.88 36.77
N VAL A 911 11.60 17.98 35.83
CA VAL A 911 10.43 18.85 35.96
C VAL A 911 9.58 18.44 37.18
N ASP A 912 9.30 17.15 37.32
CA ASP A 912 8.57 16.60 38.47
C ASP A 912 9.30 16.93 39.81
N CYS A 913 10.60 16.77 39.87
CA CYS A 913 11.40 17.15 41.02
C CYS A 913 11.26 18.65 41.35
N ILE A 914 11.29 19.52 40.33
CA ILE A 914 11.10 20.97 40.49
C ILE A 914 9.69 21.28 41.03
N ILE A 915 8.65 20.59 40.51
CA ILE A 915 7.26 20.72 41.01
C ILE A 915 7.20 20.39 42.49
N TRP A 916 7.75 19.23 42.88
CA TRP A 916 7.76 18.78 44.28
C TRP A 916 8.51 19.77 45.19
N VAL A 917 9.70 20.19 44.81
CA VAL A 917 10.48 21.17 45.58
C VAL A 917 9.74 22.50 45.70
N SER A 918 9.10 22.97 44.63
CA SER A 918 8.33 24.20 44.59
C SER A 918 7.06 24.09 45.49
N ALA A 919 6.37 22.95 45.40
CA ALA A 919 5.17 22.69 46.23
C ALA A 919 5.54 22.59 47.72
N ILE A 920 6.57 21.89 48.07
CA ILE A 920 7.08 21.78 49.44
C ILE A 920 7.54 23.15 49.94
N GLY A 921 8.33 23.86 49.14
CA GLY A 921 8.81 25.20 49.48
C GLY A 921 7.69 26.22 49.68
N SER A 922 6.69 26.22 48.82
CA SER A 922 5.50 27.07 48.96
C SER A 922 4.66 26.74 50.18
N SER A 923 4.47 25.44 50.43
CA SER A 923 3.75 24.95 51.63
C SER A 923 4.47 25.34 52.90
N ALA A 924 5.80 25.18 52.98
CA ALA A 924 6.60 25.58 54.10
C ALA A 924 6.57 27.11 54.33
N PHE A 925 6.65 27.88 53.20
CA PHE A 925 6.55 29.36 53.27
C PHE A 925 5.17 29.84 53.75
N ILE A 926 4.07 29.23 53.32
CA ILE A 926 2.72 29.47 53.78
C ILE A 926 2.64 29.15 55.30
N TRP A 927 3.12 27.95 55.69
CA TRP A 927 3.10 27.53 57.09
C TRP A 927 3.89 28.49 58.00
N ILE A 928 5.10 28.90 57.61
CA ILE A 928 5.92 29.88 58.32
C ILE A 928 5.23 31.25 58.39
N SER A 929 4.57 31.67 57.31
CA SER A 929 3.85 32.95 57.25
C SER A 929 2.62 32.99 58.17
N TYR A 930 1.95 31.86 58.32
CA TYR A 930 0.79 31.72 59.22
C TYR A 930 1.16 31.54 60.70
N LYS A 931 2.32 30.96 61.04
CA LYS A 931 2.76 30.74 62.44
C LYS A 931 3.27 32.00 63.13
N LYS A 932 3.53 33.11 62.43
CA LYS A 932 3.91 34.36 63.02
C LYS A 932 2.65 35.19 63.30
N LYS A 933 2.13 35.10 64.57
CA LYS A 933 1.15 36.06 65.09
C LYS A 933 1.69 37.50 64.96
N PRO A 934 0.86 38.49 64.59
CA PRO A 934 1.29 39.84 64.69
C PRO A 934 1.41 40.22 66.17
N GLU A 935 2.56 40.72 66.55
CA GLU A 935 2.69 41.55 67.79
C GLU A 935 2.02 42.88 67.54
#